data_414ad2d4587d7b48eb90633ff78ab256
#
_entry.id   414ad2d4587d7b48eb90633ff78ab256
#
_cell.length_a   1.000
_cell.length_b   1.000
_cell.length_c   1.000
_cell.angle_alpha   90.00
_cell.angle_beta   90.00
_cell.angle_gamma   90.00
#
_symmetry.space_group_name_H-M   'P 1'
#
loop_
_entity.id
_entity.type
_entity.pdbx_description
1 polymer ?
#
loop_
_entity_poly.entity_id
_entity_poly.type
_entity_poly.pdbx_seq_one_letter_code
_entity_poly.pdbx_strand_id
1 'polypeptide(L)'
;MEQWNGFKGKVWKEEVNVRDFIQENYTLYEGDDSFLAGPTEATKALWAQVMDLNKQEREAGGVLDMDTKVVSTITSHGPGYLNKDLETVVGFQTEKPFKRSLQPFGGIRMSEQSAEAYGFKIDEEISRIFRDWRKTHNQGVFDAYTPEMRAARKSGVITGLPDAYGRGRIIGDYRRVALYGVDRLIAEKQKDFANIGDGTMSDDVIRLREEVSEQYRALLELKELGNIYGFDISKPASNAREAFQWLYLGYLAAIKEQNGAAMSLGRTSTFLDIYVQRDLENGTLTEEQAQELVDHFVMKLRLVKFARTPEYNALFSGDPTWVTESIAGVGEDGRPLVTKNSFRFLHTLVNLGPAPEPNLTVLWSTRLPENFKLFAAKTSINTSAIQYENDDVMRPEWGDDYGIACCVSAMRIGKQMQFFGARANLAKTLLYAINGGIDEKSKAQVGPKYQPITSEYFDYDEVMAKYNDMMEWICGLYLNTLNIIHYMHDKYSYERIEMALHDTEILRTMATGIAGFSVAVDSLSAIKYAKVKTIRDEDGVVVDYEVEGDFPKYGNNDDRADEIAVWLLKEFMTKVKKHKTYRNAKHTTSILTITSNVVYGKKTGNTPDGRRAGEPFAPGANPMHGRDTHGALASLSSVAKVPYKYALDGISNTFSIIPKALGRELDVQEENLVSMLDGYASKGGHHLNINVFNRDTLLDAMEHPEEYPQLTIRVSGYAVNFIKLTREQQLDVINRTMHESM
;
A
#
# COMPACT_ATOMS: atom_id res chain seq x y z
N MET A 1 26.90 -23.40 11.25
CA MET A 1 26.49 -22.62 12.42
C MET A 1 25.52 -23.44 13.24
N GLU A 2 25.68 -23.46 14.54
CA GLU A 2 24.84 -24.22 15.46
C GLU A 2 23.37 -23.82 15.38
N GLN A 3 23.11 -22.51 15.16
CA GLN A 3 21.76 -21.95 15.00
C GLN A 3 20.98 -22.50 13.81
N TRP A 4 21.67 -23.07 12.82
CA TRP A 4 21.06 -23.68 11.65
C TRP A 4 20.80 -25.18 11.79
N ASN A 5 21.09 -25.74 12.96
CA ASN A 5 20.83 -27.14 13.21
C ASN A 5 19.34 -27.47 13.02
N GLY A 6 19.10 -28.57 12.32
CA GLY A 6 17.75 -28.99 11.93
C GLY A 6 17.27 -28.44 10.59
N PHE A 7 17.94 -27.45 9.98
CA PHE A 7 17.55 -26.89 8.68
C PHE A 7 18.28 -27.57 7.52
N LYS A 8 17.51 -27.84 6.45
CA LYS A 8 17.95 -28.50 5.21
C LYS A 8 18.42 -27.48 4.17
N GLY A 9 19.07 -28.00 3.12
CA GLY A 9 19.54 -27.18 1.99
C GLY A 9 21.00 -26.74 2.13
N LYS A 10 21.59 -26.30 1.02
CA LYS A 10 22.99 -25.84 0.93
C LYS A 10 23.09 -24.43 0.36
N VAL A 11 22.36 -24.10 -0.69
CA VAL A 11 22.48 -22.85 -1.44
C VAL A 11 22.33 -21.63 -0.53
N TRP A 12 21.28 -21.59 0.26
CA TRP A 12 21.04 -20.51 1.22
C TRP A 12 22.09 -20.39 2.33
N LYS A 13 22.87 -21.45 2.58
CA LYS A 13 24.01 -21.41 3.55
C LYS A 13 25.26 -20.80 2.94
N GLU A 14 25.44 -20.94 1.65
CA GLU A 14 26.60 -20.46 0.90
C GLU A 14 26.42 -19.01 0.45
N GLU A 15 25.22 -18.64 0.00
CA GLU A 15 24.83 -17.30 -0.44
C GLU A 15 23.60 -16.79 0.31
N VAL A 16 23.33 -15.48 0.25
CA VAL A 16 22.11 -14.89 0.84
C VAL A 16 20.92 -15.22 -0.05
N ASN A 17 20.15 -16.24 0.33
CA ASN A 17 19.01 -16.73 -0.46
C ASN A 17 17.88 -17.24 0.45
N VAL A 18 17.04 -16.31 0.91
CA VAL A 18 15.92 -16.63 1.82
C VAL A 18 14.87 -17.50 1.12
N ARG A 19 14.65 -17.29 -0.19
CA ARG A 19 13.71 -18.10 -0.95
C ARG A 19 14.08 -19.59 -0.92
N ASP A 20 15.35 -19.92 -1.17
CA ASP A 20 15.85 -21.30 -1.13
C ASP A 20 15.67 -21.91 0.27
N PHE A 21 15.97 -21.14 1.32
CA PHE A 21 15.73 -21.57 2.70
C PHE A 21 14.26 -21.95 2.94
N ILE A 22 13.32 -21.12 2.47
CA ILE A 22 11.89 -21.39 2.62
C ILE A 22 11.50 -22.66 1.87
N GLN A 23 11.89 -22.79 0.61
CA GLN A 23 11.54 -23.95 -0.23
C GLN A 23 12.03 -25.28 0.34
N GLU A 24 13.20 -25.29 0.97
CA GLU A 24 13.81 -26.47 1.57
C GLU A 24 13.23 -26.86 2.94
N ASN A 25 12.63 -25.90 3.66
CA ASN A 25 12.35 -26.06 5.08
C ASN A 25 10.90 -25.87 5.53
N TYR A 26 10.03 -25.21 4.73
CA TYR A 26 8.66 -24.99 5.18
C TYR A 26 7.83 -26.27 5.22
N THR A 27 6.84 -26.31 6.09
CA THR A 27 5.90 -27.41 6.23
C THR A 27 4.53 -26.98 5.73
N LEU A 28 4.10 -27.52 4.57
CA LEU A 28 2.75 -27.29 4.06
C LEU A 28 1.73 -27.81 5.09
N TYR A 29 0.73 -27.00 5.38
CA TYR A 29 -0.39 -27.34 6.26
C TYR A 29 -1.72 -27.34 5.51
N GLU A 30 -2.39 -28.48 5.51
CA GLU A 30 -3.68 -28.69 4.83
C GLU A 30 -4.82 -28.99 5.82
N GLY A 31 -4.51 -29.01 7.14
CA GLY A 31 -5.48 -29.22 8.21
C GLY A 31 -6.38 -28.01 8.46
N ASP A 32 -7.24 -28.15 9.45
CA ASP A 32 -8.19 -27.13 9.87
C ASP A 32 -7.62 -26.16 10.94
N ASP A 33 -8.49 -25.30 11.48
CA ASP A 33 -8.15 -24.27 12.46
C ASP A 33 -8.16 -24.77 13.93
N SER A 34 -8.31 -26.08 14.18
CA SER A 34 -8.46 -26.66 15.52
C SER A 34 -7.24 -26.51 16.44
N PHE A 35 -6.04 -26.29 15.88
CA PHE A 35 -4.80 -26.09 16.65
C PHE A 35 -4.65 -24.65 17.18
N LEU A 36 -5.46 -23.69 16.70
CA LEU A 36 -5.33 -22.29 17.08
C LEU A 36 -5.65 -22.07 18.56
N ALA A 37 -4.81 -21.27 19.21
CA ALA A 37 -4.99 -20.88 20.60
C ALA A 37 -5.64 -19.48 20.71
N GLY A 38 -6.43 -19.29 21.76
CA GLY A 38 -6.91 -17.98 22.17
C GLY A 38 -5.76 -17.11 22.72
N PRO A 39 -6.05 -15.82 23.03
CA PRO A 39 -5.06 -14.92 23.59
C PRO A 39 -4.65 -15.36 24.99
N THR A 40 -3.33 -15.36 25.26
CA THR A 40 -2.80 -15.61 26.61
C THR A 40 -3.17 -14.46 27.56
N GLU A 41 -3.01 -14.67 28.87
CA GLU A 41 -3.23 -13.60 29.87
C GLU A 41 -2.27 -12.41 29.64
N ALA A 42 -1.05 -12.66 29.19
CA ALA A 42 -0.11 -11.59 28.80
C ALA A 42 -0.64 -10.80 27.59
N THR A 43 -1.12 -11.50 26.56
CA THR A 43 -1.73 -10.85 25.38
C THR A 43 -2.94 -9.99 25.77
N LYS A 44 -3.83 -10.52 26.62
CA LYS A 44 -5.01 -9.77 27.08
C LYS A 44 -4.63 -8.51 27.85
N ALA A 45 -3.66 -8.62 28.78
CA ALA A 45 -3.20 -7.48 29.59
C ALA A 45 -2.53 -6.40 28.74
N LEU A 46 -1.66 -6.77 27.79
CA LEU A 46 -1.03 -5.86 26.84
C LEU A 46 -2.05 -5.18 25.94
N TRP A 47 -3.01 -5.96 25.40
CA TRP A 47 -4.02 -5.40 24.49
C TRP A 47 -4.98 -4.45 25.20
N ALA A 48 -5.36 -4.74 26.46
CA ALA A 48 -6.13 -3.81 27.28
C ALA A 48 -5.42 -2.46 27.48
N GLN A 49 -4.11 -2.49 27.73
CA GLN A 49 -3.29 -1.28 27.82
C GLN A 49 -3.24 -0.50 26.49
N VAL A 50 -3.13 -1.21 25.36
CA VAL A 50 -3.15 -0.61 24.02
C VAL A 50 -4.50 0.06 23.74
N MET A 51 -5.60 -0.58 24.10
CA MET A 51 -6.94 0.00 23.91
C MET A 51 -7.16 1.26 24.73
N ASP A 52 -6.63 1.30 25.95
CA ASP A 52 -6.66 2.51 26.79
C ASP A 52 -5.82 3.64 26.18
N LEU A 53 -4.60 3.35 25.71
CA LEU A 53 -3.75 4.32 25.03
C LEU A 53 -4.38 4.84 23.72
N ASN A 54 -5.05 3.99 22.94
CA ASN A 54 -5.81 4.41 21.76
C ASN A 54 -6.96 5.37 22.13
N LYS A 55 -7.63 5.13 23.26
CA LYS A 55 -8.67 6.02 23.75
C LYS A 55 -8.07 7.39 24.12
N GLN A 56 -7.00 7.41 24.90
CA GLN A 56 -6.28 8.63 25.28
C GLN A 56 -5.81 9.41 24.04
N GLU A 57 -5.31 8.71 23.02
CA GLU A 57 -4.86 9.36 21.76
C GLU A 57 -6.03 10.04 21.02
N ARG A 58 -7.21 9.39 20.96
CA ARG A 58 -8.41 10.02 20.38
C ARG A 58 -8.84 11.26 21.17
N GLU A 59 -8.85 11.19 22.50
CA GLU A 59 -9.21 12.30 23.39
C GLU A 59 -8.21 13.46 23.26
N ALA A 60 -6.92 13.17 22.95
CA ALA A 60 -5.88 14.16 22.70
C ALA A 60 -5.91 14.77 21.27
N GLY A 61 -6.90 14.38 20.44
CA GLY A 61 -7.04 14.92 19.07
C GLY A 61 -6.26 14.15 17.99
N GLY A 62 -5.79 12.92 18.26
CA GLY A 62 -5.23 12.00 17.28
C GLY A 62 -3.73 11.74 17.40
N VAL A 63 -2.99 12.52 18.17
CA VAL A 63 -1.58 12.27 18.54
C VAL A 63 -1.41 12.52 20.03
N LEU A 64 -1.03 11.49 20.77
CA LEU A 64 -0.87 11.57 22.23
C LEU A 64 0.43 12.27 22.62
N ASP A 65 1.53 11.95 21.94
CA ASP A 65 2.86 12.52 22.20
C ASP A 65 3.70 12.53 20.92
N MET A 66 4.65 13.46 20.82
CA MET A 66 5.54 13.60 19.67
C MET A 66 6.91 14.08 20.12
N ASP A 67 7.98 13.50 19.56
CA ASP A 67 9.32 14.02 19.79
C ASP A 67 9.52 15.33 19.02
N THR A 68 10.00 16.33 19.70
CA THR A 68 10.27 17.66 19.14
C THR A 68 11.74 18.06 19.22
N LYS A 69 12.58 17.23 19.86
CA LYS A 69 13.99 17.55 20.18
C LYS A 69 14.99 16.54 19.66
N VAL A 70 14.56 15.32 19.33
CA VAL A 70 15.44 14.25 18.86
C VAL A 70 15.03 13.86 17.45
N VAL A 71 15.92 14.10 16.49
CA VAL A 71 15.74 13.63 15.12
C VAL A 71 15.87 12.11 15.08
N SER A 72 14.90 11.45 14.48
CA SER A 72 14.86 9.99 14.41
C SER A 72 15.98 9.45 13.52
N THR A 73 16.76 8.56 14.07
CA THR A 73 17.76 7.71 13.38
C THR A 73 17.61 6.28 13.89
N ILE A 74 18.28 5.32 13.27
CA ILE A 74 18.22 3.92 13.69
C ILE A 74 18.53 3.77 15.18
N THR A 75 19.52 4.52 15.68
CA THR A 75 20.01 4.44 17.07
C THR A 75 19.53 5.56 17.98
N SER A 76 18.70 6.49 17.49
CA SER A 76 18.10 7.51 18.36
C SER A 76 17.13 6.88 19.37
N HIS A 77 16.99 7.47 20.52
CA HIS A 77 16.17 7.02 21.63
C HIS A 77 16.67 5.75 22.33
N GLY A 78 16.44 5.66 23.62
CA GLY A 78 16.61 4.44 24.39
C GLY A 78 15.54 3.40 24.09
N PRO A 79 15.60 2.21 24.73
CA PRO A 79 14.66 1.14 24.49
C PRO A 79 13.26 1.51 24.96
N GLY A 80 12.24 1.27 24.09
CA GLY A 80 10.83 1.50 24.37
C GLY A 80 10.06 0.20 24.58
N TYR A 81 9.20 0.17 25.59
CA TYR A 81 8.36 -0.96 25.96
C TYR A 81 6.92 -0.53 26.21
N LEU A 82 5.99 -1.40 25.94
CA LEU A 82 4.63 -1.32 26.46
C LEU A 82 4.58 -1.84 27.90
N ASN A 83 5.07 -3.07 28.09
CA ASN A 83 5.34 -3.69 29.39
C ASN A 83 6.45 -4.73 29.21
N LYS A 84 7.66 -4.37 29.66
CA LYS A 84 8.88 -5.18 29.45
C LYS A 84 8.77 -6.63 29.95
N ASP A 85 8.01 -6.86 31.01
CA ASP A 85 7.92 -8.18 31.63
C ASP A 85 6.92 -9.11 30.94
N LEU A 86 5.99 -8.55 30.14
CA LEU A 86 4.95 -9.31 29.44
C LEU A 86 5.22 -9.49 27.94
N GLU A 87 5.99 -8.58 27.34
CA GLU A 87 6.20 -8.59 25.88
C GLU A 87 7.16 -9.71 25.45
N THR A 88 6.77 -10.47 24.44
CA THR A 88 7.65 -11.44 23.78
C THR A 88 8.41 -10.84 22.59
N VAL A 89 7.89 -9.77 22.00
CA VAL A 89 8.53 -8.95 20.96
C VAL A 89 8.56 -7.52 21.47
N VAL A 90 9.73 -6.89 21.50
CA VAL A 90 9.94 -5.54 22.08
C VAL A 90 10.44 -4.55 21.04
N GLY A 91 10.18 -3.29 21.29
CA GLY A 91 10.73 -2.16 20.54
C GLY A 91 9.68 -1.19 20.01
N PHE A 92 10.04 0.11 20.05
CA PHE A 92 9.27 1.20 19.47
C PHE A 92 10.18 2.20 18.75
N GLN A 93 9.59 3.09 17.98
CA GLN A 93 10.27 4.16 17.26
C GLN A 93 10.96 5.15 18.22
N THR A 94 10.40 5.32 19.42
CA THR A 94 10.90 6.15 20.50
C THR A 94 10.96 5.34 21.79
N GLU A 95 11.33 5.96 22.90
CA GLU A 95 11.38 5.34 24.22
C GLU A 95 10.01 5.06 24.85
N LYS A 96 8.92 5.50 24.18
CA LYS A 96 7.54 5.33 24.68
C LYS A 96 6.60 4.81 23.58
N PRO A 97 5.58 4.00 23.94
CA PRO A 97 4.48 3.73 23.03
C PRO A 97 3.69 5.01 22.73
N PHE A 98 3.10 5.12 21.54
CA PHE A 98 2.29 6.25 21.08
C PHE A 98 3.00 7.62 20.99
N LYS A 99 4.30 7.70 21.25
CA LYS A 99 5.09 8.89 20.97
C LYS A 99 5.61 8.83 19.54
N ARG A 100 5.18 9.79 18.71
CA ARG A 100 5.63 9.92 17.31
C ARG A 100 7.08 10.36 17.24
N SER A 101 7.83 9.83 16.29
CA SER A 101 9.21 10.24 16.02
C SER A 101 9.27 11.48 15.13
N LEU A 102 10.33 12.30 15.31
CA LEU A 102 10.63 13.46 14.47
C LEU A 102 11.49 13.03 13.27
N GLN A 103 10.97 13.15 12.07
CA GLN A 103 11.62 12.71 10.83
C GLN A 103 11.67 13.82 9.77
N PRO A 104 12.62 14.76 9.87
CA PRO A 104 12.66 15.93 8.99
C PRO A 104 13.41 15.73 7.67
N PHE A 105 13.99 14.56 7.41
CA PHE A 105 14.79 14.31 6.21
C PHE A 105 14.01 14.45 4.91
N GLY A 106 12.73 14.05 4.89
CA GLY A 106 11.82 14.26 3.77
C GLY A 106 11.42 15.73 3.58
N GLY A 107 11.32 16.51 4.69
CA GLY A 107 10.98 17.93 4.66
C GLY A 107 10.72 18.50 6.04
N ILE A 108 11.56 19.44 6.49
CA ILE A 108 11.38 20.09 7.80
C ILE A 108 10.04 20.84 7.86
N ARG A 109 9.64 21.53 6.79
CA ARG A 109 8.36 22.22 6.71
C ARG A 109 7.17 21.29 7.00
N MET A 110 7.21 20.07 6.46
CA MET A 110 6.14 19.09 6.68
C MET A 110 6.12 18.58 8.12
N SER A 111 7.29 18.38 8.70
CA SER A 111 7.41 17.99 10.12
C SER A 111 6.89 19.08 11.05
N GLU A 112 7.19 20.36 10.76
CA GLU A 112 6.68 21.51 11.52
C GLU A 112 5.16 21.62 11.41
N GLN A 113 4.60 21.53 10.20
CA GLN A 113 3.16 21.57 9.98
C GLN A 113 2.43 20.39 10.68
N SER A 114 3.05 19.22 10.67
CA SER A 114 2.51 18.06 11.38
C SER A 114 2.52 18.27 12.88
N ALA A 115 3.62 18.77 13.46
CA ALA A 115 3.73 19.06 14.87
C ALA A 115 2.71 20.14 15.32
N GLU A 116 2.63 21.25 14.58
CA GLU A 116 1.71 22.36 14.86
C GLU A 116 0.24 21.90 14.82
N ALA A 117 -0.14 21.04 13.87
CA ALA A 117 -1.49 20.52 13.75
C ALA A 117 -1.97 19.77 15.01
N TYR A 118 -1.05 19.21 15.79
CA TYR A 118 -1.33 18.47 17.04
C TYR A 118 -0.90 19.21 18.30
N GLY A 119 -0.57 20.51 18.18
CA GLY A 119 -0.22 21.35 19.33
C GLY A 119 1.22 21.23 19.81
N PHE A 120 2.12 20.66 19.03
CA PHE A 120 3.55 20.54 19.33
C PHE A 120 4.36 21.58 18.54
N LYS A 121 5.54 21.93 19.05
CA LYS A 121 6.48 22.82 18.38
C LYS A 121 7.86 22.17 18.34
N ILE A 122 8.41 21.99 17.15
CA ILE A 122 9.76 21.47 16.95
C ILE A 122 10.77 22.48 17.47
N ASP A 123 11.85 21.97 18.07
CA ASP A 123 12.98 22.75 18.54
C ASP A 123 13.52 23.68 17.44
N GLU A 124 13.76 24.95 17.79
CA GLU A 124 14.14 25.98 16.83
C GLU A 124 15.52 25.73 16.21
N GLU A 125 16.44 25.09 16.95
CA GLU A 125 17.76 24.77 16.43
C GLU A 125 17.69 23.66 15.40
N ILE A 126 16.88 22.63 15.64
CA ILE A 126 16.63 21.56 14.66
C ILE A 126 16.02 22.16 13.39
N SER A 127 14.99 22.98 13.52
CA SER A 127 14.37 23.68 12.39
C SER A 127 15.39 24.49 11.60
N ARG A 128 16.27 25.23 12.29
CA ARG A 128 17.35 26.02 11.69
C ARG A 128 18.36 25.14 10.95
N ILE A 129 18.82 24.03 11.56
CA ILE A 129 19.76 23.10 10.91
C ILE A 129 19.21 22.57 9.60
N PHE A 130 17.95 22.16 9.58
CA PHE A 130 17.32 21.62 8.37
C PHE A 130 16.92 22.68 7.34
N ARG A 131 16.83 23.96 7.71
CA ARG A 131 16.61 25.06 6.76
C ARG A 131 17.92 25.62 6.20
N ASP A 132 18.91 25.82 7.05
CA ASP A 132 20.11 26.59 6.69
C ASP A 132 21.27 25.69 6.27
N TRP A 133 21.39 24.50 6.86
CA TRP A 133 22.57 23.63 6.69
C TRP A 133 22.28 22.33 5.94
N ARG A 134 21.07 21.81 6.02
CA ARG A 134 20.68 20.54 5.41
C ARG A 134 19.52 20.74 4.46
N LYS A 135 19.80 20.62 3.16
CA LYS A 135 18.74 20.59 2.15
C LYS A 135 17.93 19.30 2.29
N THR A 136 16.61 19.41 2.33
CA THR A 136 15.72 18.26 2.37
C THR A 136 15.28 17.86 0.97
N HIS A 137 14.78 16.64 0.84
CA HIS A 137 14.17 16.14 -0.39
C HIS A 137 13.06 17.09 -0.89
N ASN A 138 12.17 17.53 -0.02
CA ASN A 138 11.07 18.46 -0.37
C ASN A 138 11.59 19.77 -0.97
N GLN A 139 12.62 20.38 -0.37
CA GLN A 139 13.22 21.59 -0.93
C GLN A 139 13.81 21.33 -2.32
N GLY A 140 14.55 20.21 -2.49
CA GLY A 140 15.16 19.85 -3.75
C GLY A 140 14.13 19.69 -4.88
N VAL A 141 13.04 18.99 -4.58
CA VAL A 141 11.94 18.79 -5.53
C VAL A 141 11.34 20.12 -5.95
N PHE A 142 10.99 21.00 -4.99
CA PHE A 142 10.39 22.30 -5.31
C PHE A 142 11.36 23.27 -6.00
N ASP A 143 12.66 23.16 -5.78
CA ASP A 143 13.65 23.93 -6.55
C ASP A 143 13.69 23.52 -8.03
N ALA A 144 13.42 22.25 -8.33
CA ALA A 144 13.51 21.70 -9.67
C ALA A 144 12.18 21.70 -10.45
N TYR A 145 11.04 21.83 -9.78
CA TYR A 145 9.74 21.85 -10.44
C TYR A 145 9.59 23.04 -11.39
N THR A 146 9.14 22.74 -12.61
CA THR A 146 8.76 23.79 -13.56
C THR A 146 7.43 24.45 -13.17
N PRO A 147 7.12 25.65 -13.69
CA PRO A 147 5.81 26.28 -13.50
C PRO A 147 4.64 25.40 -13.94
N GLU A 148 4.81 24.64 -15.01
CA GLU A 148 3.82 23.70 -15.55
C GLU A 148 3.56 22.53 -14.57
N MET A 149 4.61 21.93 -14.00
CA MET A 149 4.47 20.89 -12.97
C MET A 149 3.74 21.41 -11.73
N ARG A 150 4.05 22.64 -11.30
CA ARG A 150 3.37 23.29 -10.17
C ARG A 150 1.88 23.55 -10.46
N ALA A 151 1.55 24.01 -11.67
CA ALA A 151 0.18 24.21 -12.11
C ALA A 151 -0.62 22.90 -12.13
N ALA A 152 -0.05 21.84 -12.70
CA ALA A 152 -0.67 20.51 -12.75
C ALA A 152 -0.88 19.91 -11.34
N ARG A 153 0.09 20.06 -10.44
CA ARG A 153 -0.05 19.66 -9.03
C ARG A 153 -1.17 20.44 -8.32
N LYS A 154 -1.22 21.75 -8.50
CA LYS A 154 -2.23 22.63 -7.87
C LYS A 154 -3.64 22.31 -8.36
N SER A 155 -3.82 22.09 -9.66
CA SER A 155 -5.13 21.75 -10.24
C SER A 155 -5.65 20.38 -9.85
N GLY A 156 -4.75 19.46 -9.46
CA GLY A 156 -5.07 18.08 -9.12
C GLY A 156 -5.18 17.16 -10.33
N VAL A 157 -4.69 17.56 -11.50
CA VAL A 157 -4.56 16.62 -12.64
C VAL A 157 -3.44 15.61 -12.41
N ILE A 158 -2.41 15.98 -11.62
CA ILE A 158 -1.49 15.04 -10.95
C ILE A 158 -1.57 15.30 -9.44
N THR A 159 -1.60 14.22 -8.63
CA THR A 159 -1.81 14.39 -7.19
C THR A 159 -1.25 13.21 -6.37
N GLY A 160 -1.07 13.42 -5.06
CA GLY A 160 -0.55 12.43 -4.13
C GLY A 160 0.96 12.16 -4.27
N LEU A 161 1.67 13.05 -4.94
CA LEU A 161 3.10 12.93 -5.23
C LEU A 161 3.94 12.82 -3.94
N PRO A 162 4.94 11.91 -3.89
CA PRO A 162 5.84 11.79 -2.73
C PRO A 162 6.91 12.89 -2.72
N ASP A 163 6.47 14.14 -2.86
CA ASP A 163 7.34 15.32 -2.90
C ASP A 163 7.59 15.95 -1.52
N ALA A 164 6.91 15.45 -0.48
CA ALA A 164 6.97 16.01 0.86
C ALA A 164 7.09 14.98 1.99
N TYR A 165 7.15 13.70 1.66
CA TYR A 165 7.28 12.59 2.60
C TYR A 165 8.20 11.52 2.02
N GLY A 166 8.57 10.52 2.82
CA GLY A 166 9.45 9.43 2.41
C GLY A 166 8.88 8.63 1.23
N ARG A 167 9.76 8.13 0.37
CA ARG A 167 9.37 7.43 -0.87
C ARG A 167 8.50 6.22 -0.60
N GLY A 168 8.86 5.39 0.40
CA GLY A 168 8.17 4.14 0.70
C GLY A 168 8.23 3.15 -0.46
N ARG A 169 7.35 2.14 -0.43
CA ARG A 169 7.26 1.12 -1.47
C ARG A 169 8.59 0.44 -1.76
N ILE A 170 9.29 0.15 -0.69
CA ILE A 170 10.49 -0.66 -0.64
C ILE A 170 10.23 -1.73 0.41
N ILE A 171 10.43 -3.00 0.07
CA ILE A 171 10.30 -4.10 1.02
C ILE A 171 11.70 -4.62 1.30
N GLY A 172 12.31 -4.16 2.38
CA GLY A 172 13.55 -4.73 2.89
C GLY A 172 13.35 -6.22 3.23
N ASP A 173 14.30 -7.06 2.88
CA ASP A 173 14.21 -8.46 3.29
C ASP A 173 14.62 -8.63 4.75
N TYR A 174 13.71 -8.26 5.65
CA TYR A 174 13.91 -8.31 7.10
C TYR A 174 14.18 -9.75 7.61
N ARG A 175 13.78 -10.76 6.84
CA ARG A 175 14.04 -12.18 7.12
C ARG A 175 15.55 -12.48 7.12
N ARG A 176 16.35 -11.73 6.34
CA ARG A 176 17.81 -11.87 6.30
C ARG A 176 18.45 -11.64 7.66
N VAL A 177 17.91 -10.72 8.47
CA VAL A 177 18.43 -10.44 9.82
C VAL A 177 18.28 -11.65 10.72
N ALA A 178 17.13 -12.31 10.69
CA ALA A 178 16.89 -13.52 11.47
C ALA A 178 17.70 -14.74 10.97
N LEU A 179 17.75 -14.94 9.65
CA LEU A 179 18.40 -16.13 9.07
C LEU A 179 19.93 -16.07 9.14
N TYR A 180 20.53 -14.91 8.89
CA TYR A 180 21.98 -14.79 8.73
C TYR A 180 22.67 -14.05 9.87
N GLY A 181 21.96 -13.21 10.61
CA GLY A 181 22.57 -12.24 11.52
C GLY A 181 23.25 -11.09 10.80
N VAL A 182 23.44 -9.99 11.51
CA VAL A 182 23.94 -8.72 10.90
C VAL A 182 25.40 -8.84 10.44
N ASP A 183 26.26 -9.58 11.15
CA ASP A 183 27.69 -9.70 10.77
C ASP A 183 27.87 -10.38 9.41
N ARG A 184 27.06 -11.37 9.06
CA ARG A 184 27.07 -11.97 7.72
C ARG A 184 26.67 -10.97 6.65
N LEU A 185 25.61 -10.18 6.92
CA LEU A 185 25.13 -9.16 5.97
C LEU A 185 26.17 -8.04 5.77
N ILE A 186 26.87 -7.63 6.82
CA ILE A 186 27.99 -6.70 6.72
C ILE A 186 29.08 -7.24 5.82
N ALA A 187 29.49 -8.50 6.02
CA ALA A 187 30.53 -9.14 5.21
C ALA A 187 30.14 -9.21 3.72
N GLU A 188 28.87 -9.52 3.42
CA GLU A 188 28.39 -9.53 2.03
C GLU A 188 28.43 -8.13 1.40
N LYS A 189 28.02 -7.07 2.13
CA LYS A 189 28.12 -5.69 1.61
C LYS A 189 29.55 -5.21 1.41
N GLN A 190 30.49 -5.63 2.24
CA GLN A 190 31.92 -5.36 2.04
C GLN A 190 32.45 -6.05 0.79
N LYS A 191 32.05 -7.31 0.57
CA LYS A 191 32.39 -8.06 -0.64
C LYS A 191 31.78 -7.40 -1.89
N ASP A 192 30.53 -7.01 -1.84
CA ASP A 192 29.87 -6.31 -2.93
C ASP A 192 30.59 -5.01 -3.26
N PHE A 193 30.89 -4.18 -2.25
CA PHE A 193 31.62 -2.93 -2.42
C PHE A 193 32.96 -3.11 -3.13
N ALA A 194 33.70 -4.18 -2.80
CA ALA A 194 34.99 -4.48 -3.42
C ALA A 194 34.87 -4.84 -4.91
N ASN A 195 33.69 -5.32 -5.33
CA ASN A 195 33.46 -5.81 -6.70
C ASN A 195 32.65 -4.83 -7.58
N ILE A 196 32.29 -3.63 -7.07
CA ILE A 196 31.53 -2.65 -7.87
C ILE A 196 32.41 -2.03 -8.95
N GLY A 197 31.97 -2.17 -10.20
CA GLY A 197 32.56 -1.55 -11.39
C GLY A 197 33.77 -2.31 -11.91
N ASP A 198 34.28 -1.84 -13.05
CA ASP A 198 35.44 -2.38 -13.77
C ASP A 198 36.74 -1.57 -13.57
N GLY A 199 36.73 -0.67 -12.60
CA GLY A 199 37.78 0.28 -12.31
C GLY A 199 37.53 1.69 -12.87
N THR A 200 36.50 1.85 -13.72
CA THR A 200 36.08 3.17 -14.21
C THR A 200 35.09 3.81 -13.25
N MET A 201 35.36 5.03 -12.80
CA MET A 201 34.50 5.80 -11.91
C MET A 201 33.53 6.64 -12.72
N SER A 202 32.53 5.99 -13.35
CA SER A 202 31.40 6.68 -13.95
C SER A 202 30.38 7.12 -12.85
N ASP A 203 29.47 8.02 -13.20
CA ASP A 203 28.44 8.53 -12.28
C ASP A 203 27.65 7.39 -11.60
N ASP A 204 27.29 6.37 -12.35
CA ASP A 204 26.55 5.22 -11.82
C ASP A 204 27.41 4.38 -10.86
N VAL A 205 28.69 4.16 -11.18
CA VAL A 205 29.62 3.43 -10.32
C VAL A 205 29.88 4.20 -9.02
N ILE A 206 30.13 5.50 -9.10
CA ILE A 206 30.37 6.36 -7.93
C ILE A 206 29.13 6.32 -7.02
N ARG A 207 27.95 6.49 -7.59
CA ARG A 207 26.69 6.46 -6.85
C ARG A 207 26.48 5.11 -6.16
N LEU A 208 26.65 4.00 -6.87
CA LEU A 208 26.44 2.67 -6.28
C LEU A 208 27.44 2.40 -5.15
N ARG A 209 28.69 2.82 -5.30
CA ARG A 209 29.69 2.71 -4.24
C ARG A 209 29.32 3.52 -3.00
N GLU A 210 28.82 4.74 -3.18
CA GLU A 210 28.33 5.59 -2.08
C GLU A 210 27.13 4.92 -1.39
N GLU A 211 26.14 4.45 -2.16
CA GLU A 211 24.96 3.76 -1.65
C GLU A 211 25.32 2.51 -0.82
N VAL A 212 26.21 1.65 -1.32
CA VAL A 212 26.64 0.44 -0.59
C VAL A 212 27.44 0.80 0.67
N SER A 213 28.22 1.88 0.63
CA SER A 213 28.89 2.41 1.81
C SER A 213 27.91 2.89 2.89
N GLU A 214 26.82 3.54 2.47
CA GLU A 214 25.73 3.93 3.39
C GLU A 214 24.96 2.71 3.93
N GLN A 215 24.72 1.71 3.10
CA GLN A 215 24.09 0.43 3.52
C GLN A 215 24.95 -0.28 4.57
N TYR A 216 26.25 -0.31 4.39
CA TYR A 216 27.19 -0.86 5.36
C TYR A 216 27.10 -0.15 6.71
N ARG A 217 27.08 1.20 6.73
CA ARG A 217 26.92 1.99 7.95
C ARG A 217 25.59 1.72 8.62
N ALA A 218 24.51 1.61 7.84
CA ALA A 218 23.18 1.30 8.39
C ALA A 218 23.11 -0.08 9.06
N LEU A 219 23.83 -1.08 8.55
CA LEU A 219 23.94 -2.40 9.19
C LEU A 219 24.69 -2.32 10.52
N LEU A 220 25.74 -1.50 10.62
CA LEU A 220 26.38 -1.26 11.92
C LEU A 220 25.44 -0.60 12.93
N GLU A 221 24.65 0.36 12.48
CA GLU A 221 23.62 1.01 13.30
C GLU A 221 22.50 0.02 13.70
N LEU A 222 22.11 -0.89 12.83
CA LEU A 222 21.15 -1.97 13.15
C LEU A 222 21.71 -2.89 14.26
N LYS A 223 22.98 -3.25 14.17
CA LYS A 223 23.64 -4.03 15.22
C LYS A 223 23.61 -3.29 16.58
N GLU A 224 23.84 -1.99 16.56
CA GLU A 224 23.76 -1.15 17.76
C GLU A 224 22.32 -1.05 18.29
N LEU A 225 21.31 -0.97 17.42
CA LEU A 225 19.91 -1.05 17.82
C LEU A 225 19.60 -2.35 18.57
N GLY A 226 20.15 -3.49 18.12
CA GLY A 226 20.06 -4.75 18.86
C GLY A 226 20.66 -4.63 20.27
N ASN A 227 21.85 -4.06 20.40
CA ASN A 227 22.53 -3.83 21.67
C ASN A 227 21.73 -2.95 22.63
N ILE A 228 21.08 -1.89 22.13
CA ILE A 228 20.20 -1.00 22.92
C ILE A 228 19.09 -1.81 23.61
N TYR A 229 18.55 -2.82 22.96
CA TYR A 229 17.54 -3.71 23.52
C TYR A 229 18.12 -4.95 24.26
N GLY A 230 19.46 -5.09 24.30
CA GLY A 230 20.14 -6.20 24.96
C GLY A 230 20.19 -7.50 24.14
N PHE A 231 20.04 -7.42 22.82
CA PHE A 231 20.09 -8.56 21.90
C PHE A 231 21.36 -8.57 21.05
N ASP A 232 22.02 -9.73 20.96
CA ASP A 232 23.12 -9.96 20.03
C ASP A 232 22.59 -10.44 18.65
N ILE A 233 22.14 -9.49 17.84
CA ILE A 233 21.67 -9.77 16.49
C ILE A 233 22.81 -9.91 15.46
N SER A 234 24.06 -9.90 15.90
CA SER A 234 25.21 -10.18 15.01
C SER A 234 25.15 -11.61 14.45
N LYS A 235 24.52 -12.52 15.17
CA LYS A 235 24.38 -13.95 14.85
C LYS A 235 22.97 -14.28 14.35
N PRO A 236 22.82 -15.37 13.58
CA PRO A 236 21.50 -15.90 13.25
C PRO A 236 20.63 -16.17 14.48
N ALA A 237 19.33 -16.01 14.32
CA ALA A 237 18.37 -16.40 15.34
C ALA A 237 18.46 -17.89 15.67
N SER A 238 18.42 -18.25 16.96
CA SER A 238 18.56 -19.63 17.43
C SER A 238 17.21 -20.32 17.66
N ASN A 239 16.13 -19.56 17.80
CA ASN A 239 14.79 -20.06 18.08
C ASN A 239 13.72 -19.12 17.49
N ALA A 240 12.45 -19.53 17.59
CA ALA A 240 11.32 -18.75 17.07
C ALA A 240 11.24 -17.35 17.67
N ARG A 241 11.40 -17.20 18.99
CA ARG A 241 11.33 -15.89 19.65
C ARG A 241 12.39 -14.92 19.10
N GLU A 242 13.63 -15.39 18.96
CA GLU A 242 14.69 -14.59 18.36
C GLU A 242 14.41 -14.28 16.88
N ALA A 243 13.86 -15.24 16.10
CA ALA A 243 13.53 -15.00 14.70
C ALA A 243 12.51 -13.86 14.55
N PHE A 244 11.44 -13.86 15.33
CA PHE A 244 10.48 -12.76 15.37
C PHE A 244 11.12 -11.43 15.78
N GLN A 245 11.94 -11.44 16.84
CA GLN A 245 12.58 -10.23 17.37
C GLN A 245 13.63 -9.65 16.41
N TRP A 246 14.49 -10.48 15.80
CA TRP A 246 15.50 -10.03 14.82
C TRP A 246 14.85 -9.43 13.58
N LEU A 247 13.84 -10.11 13.03
CA LEU A 247 13.07 -9.61 11.90
C LEU A 247 12.40 -8.28 12.24
N TYR A 248 11.76 -8.18 13.41
CA TYR A 248 11.12 -6.96 13.85
C TYR A 248 12.11 -5.80 14.05
N LEU A 249 13.30 -6.03 14.59
CA LEU A 249 14.32 -4.99 14.73
C LEU A 249 14.79 -4.46 13.36
N GLY A 250 14.90 -5.31 12.37
CA GLY A 250 15.17 -4.89 10.99
C GLY A 250 14.08 -3.96 10.44
N TYR A 251 12.83 -4.32 10.65
CA TYR A 251 11.68 -3.50 10.27
C TYR A 251 11.61 -2.20 11.08
N LEU A 252 11.83 -2.27 12.39
CA LEU A 252 11.84 -1.09 13.26
C LEU A 252 12.94 -0.10 12.87
N ALA A 253 14.12 -0.57 12.49
CA ALA A 253 15.20 0.27 12.00
C ALA A 253 14.78 1.07 10.77
N ALA A 254 14.07 0.44 9.82
CA ALA A 254 13.54 1.10 8.62
C ALA A 254 12.53 2.21 8.99
N ILE A 255 11.61 1.93 9.90
CA ILE A 255 10.61 2.90 10.37
C ILE A 255 11.25 4.07 11.13
N LYS A 256 12.34 3.83 11.87
CA LYS A 256 13.09 4.88 12.57
C LYS A 256 13.89 5.76 11.60
N GLU A 257 14.32 5.21 10.47
CA GLU A 257 15.14 5.94 9.49
C GLU A 257 14.31 6.83 8.57
N GLN A 258 13.10 6.39 8.17
CA GLN A 258 12.29 7.14 7.23
C GLN A 258 10.78 7.02 7.49
N ASN A 259 10.02 7.97 6.97
CA ASN A 259 8.56 8.03 7.05
C ASN A 259 7.90 7.74 5.70
N GLY A 260 8.30 6.67 5.03
CA GLY A 260 7.79 6.30 3.72
C GLY A 260 6.28 6.13 3.67
N ALA A 261 5.73 6.40 2.51
CA ALA A 261 4.33 6.10 2.21
C ALA A 261 4.19 4.62 1.84
N ALA A 262 4.10 3.78 2.83
CA ALA A 262 4.04 2.34 2.88
C ALA A 262 5.39 1.69 3.26
N MET A 263 5.46 1.38 4.53
CA MET A 263 6.54 0.59 5.13
C MET A 263 6.08 -0.86 5.24
N SER A 264 6.05 -1.56 4.10
CA SER A 264 5.52 -2.93 4.01
C SER A 264 6.47 -3.94 4.66
N LEU A 265 5.91 -4.96 5.30
CA LEU A 265 6.68 -6.00 5.98
C LEU A 265 7.20 -7.06 4.99
N GLY A 266 6.37 -7.47 4.06
CA GLY A 266 6.71 -8.45 3.04
C GLY A 266 5.94 -9.75 3.15
N ARG A 267 6.64 -10.87 3.25
CA ARG A 267 6.09 -12.23 3.28
C ARG A 267 6.83 -13.02 4.34
N THR A 268 6.41 -12.85 5.58
CA THR A 268 7.17 -13.33 6.75
C THR A 268 6.56 -14.54 7.43
N SER A 269 5.25 -14.76 7.28
CA SER A 269 4.52 -15.82 7.98
C SER A 269 5.06 -17.22 7.70
N THR A 270 5.26 -17.58 6.44
CA THR A 270 5.82 -18.89 6.04
C THR A 270 7.27 -19.05 6.50
N PHE A 271 8.08 -17.99 6.42
CA PHE A 271 9.45 -17.99 6.92
C PHE A 271 9.51 -18.24 8.44
N LEU A 272 8.75 -17.47 9.20
CA LEU A 272 8.73 -17.58 10.67
C LEU A 272 8.15 -18.93 11.14
N ASP A 273 7.23 -19.52 10.38
CA ASP A 273 6.69 -20.84 10.68
C ASP A 273 7.76 -21.93 10.75
N ILE A 274 8.81 -21.82 9.95
CA ILE A 274 9.92 -22.79 9.95
C ILE A 274 10.58 -22.88 11.33
N TYR A 275 10.81 -21.75 11.97
CA TYR A 275 11.36 -21.68 13.34
C TYR A 275 10.33 -22.15 14.38
N VAL A 276 9.08 -21.73 14.24
CA VAL A 276 7.98 -22.14 15.13
C VAL A 276 7.79 -23.65 15.09
N GLN A 277 7.72 -24.22 13.89
CA GLN A 277 7.51 -25.67 13.71
C GLN A 277 8.66 -26.48 14.31
N ARG A 278 9.92 -26.07 14.07
CA ARG A 278 11.08 -26.70 14.69
C ARG A 278 11.00 -26.68 16.22
N ASP A 279 10.65 -25.54 16.80
CA ASP A 279 10.60 -25.37 18.26
C ASP A 279 9.42 -26.16 18.90
N LEU A 280 8.29 -26.27 18.18
CA LEU A 280 7.17 -27.15 18.58
C LEU A 280 7.57 -28.62 18.55
N GLU A 281 8.24 -29.08 17.51
CA GLU A 281 8.73 -30.46 17.37
C GLU A 281 9.77 -30.82 18.43
N ASN A 282 10.63 -29.88 18.80
CA ASN A 282 11.62 -30.04 19.86
C ASN A 282 11.02 -29.92 21.27
N GLY A 283 9.75 -29.57 21.41
CA GLY A 283 9.08 -29.36 22.68
C GLY A 283 9.54 -28.12 23.47
N THR A 284 10.23 -27.17 22.82
CA THR A 284 10.69 -25.92 23.42
C THR A 284 9.67 -24.79 23.28
N LEU A 285 8.61 -24.98 22.51
CA LEU A 285 7.49 -24.08 22.30
C LEU A 285 6.17 -24.87 22.35
N THR A 286 5.11 -24.24 22.88
CA THR A 286 3.74 -24.78 22.83
C THR A 286 2.92 -24.03 21.75
N GLU A 287 1.76 -24.59 21.33
CA GLU A 287 0.86 -23.92 20.41
C GLU A 287 0.35 -22.57 20.96
N GLU A 288 0.12 -22.47 22.26
CA GLU A 288 -0.27 -21.23 22.94
C GLU A 288 0.84 -20.18 22.87
N GLN A 289 2.08 -20.58 23.10
CA GLN A 289 3.25 -19.69 23.00
C GLN A 289 3.54 -19.29 21.55
N ALA A 290 3.29 -20.18 20.58
CA ALA A 290 3.42 -19.88 19.17
C ALA A 290 2.40 -18.78 18.75
N GLN A 291 1.14 -18.90 19.19
CA GLN A 291 0.14 -17.88 18.95
C GLN A 291 0.49 -16.56 19.67
N GLU A 292 0.97 -16.61 20.89
CA GLU A 292 1.42 -15.43 21.65
C GLU A 292 2.52 -14.64 20.91
N LEU A 293 3.51 -15.33 20.33
CA LEU A 293 4.56 -14.70 19.52
C LEU A 293 3.96 -13.93 18.33
N VAL A 294 3.02 -14.55 17.61
CA VAL A 294 2.34 -13.91 16.48
C VAL A 294 1.48 -12.74 16.93
N ASP A 295 0.71 -12.91 18.01
CA ASP A 295 -0.14 -11.84 18.55
C ASP A 295 0.69 -10.63 18.99
N HIS A 296 1.80 -10.84 19.72
CA HIS A 296 2.67 -9.75 20.16
C HIS A 296 3.40 -9.09 19.00
N PHE A 297 3.83 -9.84 18.00
CA PHE A 297 4.44 -9.30 16.79
C PHE A 297 3.45 -8.42 16.01
N VAL A 298 2.24 -8.89 15.77
CA VAL A 298 1.18 -8.12 15.08
C VAL A 298 0.78 -6.90 15.92
N MET A 299 0.72 -7.03 17.25
CA MET A 299 0.47 -5.90 18.15
C MET A 299 1.50 -4.79 17.95
N LYS A 300 2.80 -5.12 17.82
CA LYS A 300 3.85 -4.13 17.54
C LYS A 300 3.63 -3.42 16.19
N LEU A 301 3.24 -4.15 15.16
CA LEU A 301 2.93 -3.56 13.85
C LEU A 301 1.74 -2.59 13.90
N ARG A 302 0.79 -2.80 14.81
CA ARG A 302 -0.34 -1.88 15.04
C ARG A 302 0.05 -0.60 15.79
N LEU A 303 1.17 -0.61 16.51
CA LEU A 303 1.58 0.48 17.42
C LEU A 303 2.59 1.44 16.81
N VAL A 304 3.30 1.05 15.76
CA VAL A 304 4.23 1.93 15.05
C VAL A 304 3.46 2.84 14.09
N LYS A 305 3.62 4.16 14.26
CA LYS A 305 2.86 5.18 13.52
C LYS A 305 3.74 6.38 13.24
N PHE A 306 3.38 7.16 12.22
CA PHE A 306 4.02 8.42 11.87
C PHE A 306 3.16 9.62 12.26
N ALA A 307 3.77 10.78 12.50
CA ALA A 307 3.06 12.05 12.47
C ALA A 307 2.91 12.52 11.02
N ARG A 308 1.69 12.87 10.62
CA ARG A 308 1.37 13.30 9.26
C ARG A 308 0.68 14.67 9.26
N THR A 309 0.80 15.41 8.16
CA THR A 309 0.11 16.68 8.00
C THR A 309 -1.40 16.49 7.79
N PRO A 310 -2.22 17.50 8.09
CA PRO A 310 -3.67 17.45 7.80
C PRO A 310 -3.97 17.18 6.31
N GLU A 311 -3.16 17.72 5.39
CA GLU A 311 -3.30 17.45 3.94
C GLU A 311 -3.08 15.96 3.63
N TYR A 312 -2.05 15.36 4.22
CA TYR A 312 -1.79 13.93 4.10
C TYR A 312 -2.94 13.10 4.67
N ASN A 313 -3.44 13.46 5.85
CA ASN A 313 -4.54 12.76 6.50
C ASN A 313 -5.83 12.83 5.66
N ALA A 314 -6.10 13.96 5.01
CA ALA A 314 -7.24 14.09 4.11
C ALA A 314 -7.13 13.20 2.85
N LEU A 315 -5.89 13.02 2.34
CA LEU A 315 -5.64 12.16 1.19
C LEU A 315 -5.68 10.67 1.54
N PHE A 316 -5.21 10.29 2.74
CA PHE A 316 -4.85 8.93 3.05
C PHE A 316 -5.44 8.37 4.35
N SER A 317 -6.31 9.12 5.01
CA SER A 317 -7.07 8.71 6.21
C SER A 317 -6.21 8.34 7.41
N GLY A 318 -5.35 9.24 7.84
CA GLY A 318 -4.62 9.13 9.09
C GLY A 318 -3.09 9.05 8.93
N ASP A 319 -2.46 8.52 9.96
CA ASP A 319 -1.01 8.46 10.14
C ASP A 319 -0.43 7.03 10.13
N PRO A 320 -0.98 6.06 9.37
CA PRO A 320 -0.49 4.70 9.37
C PRO A 320 0.90 4.59 8.75
N THR A 321 1.60 3.51 9.07
CA THR A 321 2.80 3.07 8.35
C THR A 321 2.48 2.35 7.06
N TRP A 322 1.23 1.89 6.92
CA TRP A 322 0.74 1.01 5.86
C TRP A 322 1.57 -0.25 5.71
N VAL A 323 1.80 -0.87 6.84
CA VAL A 323 2.45 -2.16 6.91
C VAL A 323 1.54 -3.22 6.29
N THR A 324 2.09 -3.99 5.35
CA THR A 324 1.39 -5.07 4.65
C THR A 324 2.16 -6.37 4.84
N GLU A 325 1.46 -7.43 5.22
CA GLU A 325 1.96 -8.80 5.28
C GLU A 325 1.25 -9.65 4.24
N SER A 326 2.02 -10.31 3.38
CA SER A 326 1.53 -11.21 2.34
C SER A 326 1.56 -12.65 2.83
N ILE A 327 0.44 -13.35 2.74
CA ILE A 327 0.22 -14.67 3.33
C ILE A 327 -0.13 -15.67 2.22
N ALA A 328 0.34 -16.89 2.33
CA ALA A 328 0.07 -18.00 1.42
C ALA A 328 0.66 -17.81 0.01
N GLY A 329 -0.14 -18.00 -1.04
CA GLY A 329 0.33 -18.11 -2.42
C GLY A 329 0.84 -19.51 -2.75
N VAL A 330 1.42 -19.65 -3.95
CA VAL A 330 1.90 -20.93 -4.47
C VAL A 330 3.35 -20.79 -4.94
N GLY A 331 4.20 -21.77 -4.65
CA GLY A 331 5.56 -21.81 -5.15
C GLY A 331 5.62 -22.11 -6.65
N GLU A 332 6.74 -21.78 -7.30
CA GLU A 332 6.98 -22.13 -8.71
C GLU A 332 6.93 -23.64 -8.96
N ASP A 333 7.20 -24.43 -7.92
CA ASP A 333 7.07 -25.90 -7.95
C ASP A 333 5.62 -26.40 -7.82
N GLY A 334 4.67 -25.49 -7.67
CA GLY A 334 3.24 -25.76 -7.58
C GLY A 334 2.73 -26.11 -6.18
N ARG A 335 3.60 -26.18 -5.16
CA ARG A 335 3.16 -26.39 -3.77
C ARG A 335 2.61 -25.11 -3.16
N PRO A 336 1.42 -25.13 -2.50
CA PRO A 336 0.95 -23.99 -1.72
C PRO A 336 1.93 -23.62 -0.60
N LEU A 337 2.10 -22.34 -0.35
CA LEU A 337 2.96 -21.82 0.71
C LEU A 337 2.17 -21.55 2.01
N VAL A 338 1.10 -22.32 2.22
CA VAL A 338 0.27 -22.29 3.42
C VAL A 338 0.94 -23.09 4.54
N THR A 339 1.10 -22.44 5.68
CA THR A 339 1.62 -23.05 6.91
C THR A 339 0.67 -22.79 8.08
N LYS A 340 0.92 -23.36 9.25
CA LYS A 340 0.16 -23.04 10.47
C LYS A 340 0.22 -21.53 10.80
N ASN A 341 1.32 -20.86 10.52
CA ASN A 341 1.42 -19.40 10.69
C ASN A 341 0.50 -18.62 9.75
N SER A 342 0.14 -19.15 8.59
CA SER A 342 -0.88 -18.53 7.73
C SER A 342 -2.21 -18.37 8.49
N PHE A 343 -2.60 -19.38 9.24
CA PHE A 343 -3.77 -19.34 10.13
C PHE A 343 -3.55 -18.42 11.34
N ARG A 344 -2.39 -18.55 12.03
CA ARG A 344 -2.12 -17.74 13.24
C ARG A 344 -2.10 -16.25 12.97
N PHE A 345 -1.57 -15.81 11.83
CA PHE A 345 -1.58 -14.40 11.44
C PHE A 345 -3.00 -13.88 11.22
N LEU A 346 -3.86 -14.63 10.51
CA LEU A 346 -5.27 -14.26 10.35
C LEU A 346 -6.02 -14.32 11.69
N HIS A 347 -5.67 -15.24 12.57
CA HIS A 347 -6.30 -15.40 13.88
C HIS A 347 -6.03 -14.23 14.84
N THR A 348 -5.01 -13.41 14.58
CA THR A 348 -4.80 -12.15 15.32
C THR A 348 -5.98 -11.19 15.21
N LEU A 349 -6.76 -11.28 14.13
CA LEU A 349 -7.99 -10.50 13.95
C LEU A 349 -9.10 -10.93 14.93
N VAL A 350 -9.00 -12.12 15.50
CA VAL A 350 -9.87 -12.62 16.58
C VAL A 350 -9.25 -12.27 17.93
N ASN A 351 -8.00 -12.64 18.17
CA ASN A 351 -7.35 -12.46 19.48
C ASN A 351 -7.17 -11.00 19.89
N LEU A 352 -6.90 -10.11 18.93
CA LEU A 352 -6.71 -8.67 19.14
C LEU A 352 -7.86 -7.83 18.56
N GLY A 353 -8.86 -8.47 17.96
CA GLY A 353 -9.92 -7.80 17.21
C GLY A 353 -9.48 -7.25 15.85
N PRO A 354 -10.45 -6.84 15.01
CA PRO A 354 -10.17 -6.28 13.69
C PRO A 354 -9.30 -5.03 13.77
N ALA A 355 -8.43 -4.86 12.78
CA ALA A 355 -7.65 -3.65 12.61
C ALA A 355 -7.24 -3.48 11.14
N PRO A 356 -7.03 -2.23 10.68
CA PRO A 356 -6.54 -1.97 9.33
C PRO A 356 -5.09 -2.39 9.12
N GLU A 357 -4.29 -2.45 10.18
CA GLU A 357 -2.87 -2.78 10.14
C GLU A 357 -2.51 -3.92 11.11
N PRO A 358 -1.57 -4.78 10.69
CA PRO A 358 -1.04 -4.89 9.34
C PRO A 358 -2.14 -5.22 8.33
N ASN A 359 -2.01 -4.72 7.10
CA ASN A 359 -2.89 -5.11 6.01
C ASN A 359 -2.58 -6.57 5.64
N LEU A 360 -3.40 -7.49 6.12
CA LEU A 360 -3.23 -8.93 5.90
C LEU A 360 -3.76 -9.28 4.51
N THR A 361 -2.83 -9.60 3.61
CA THR A 361 -3.12 -9.89 2.21
C THR A 361 -2.93 -11.38 1.95
N VAL A 362 -4.02 -12.06 1.62
CA VAL A 362 -3.97 -13.45 1.17
C VAL A 362 -3.65 -13.48 -0.33
N LEU A 363 -2.52 -14.06 -0.68
CA LEU A 363 -2.15 -14.34 -2.06
C LEU A 363 -2.95 -15.55 -2.52
N TRP A 364 -4.06 -15.25 -3.22
CA TRP A 364 -5.08 -16.23 -3.56
C TRP A 364 -4.73 -17.04 -4.80
N SER A 365 -4.97 -18.34 -4.72
CA SER A 365 -4.95 -19.26 -5.86
C SER A 365 -6.03 -20.31 -5.65
N THR A 366 -6.62 -20.79 -6.73
CA THR A 366 -7.55 -21.95 -6.68
C THR A 366 -6.88 -23.22 -6.15
N ARG A 367 -5.53 -23.25 -6.11
CA ARG A 367 -4.73 -24.39 -5.59
C ARG A 367 -4.51 -24.38 -4.08
N LEU A 368 -4.91 -23.33 -3.38
CA LEU A 368 -4.76 -23.27 -1.92
C LEU A 368 -5.59 -24.38 -1.26
N PRO A 369 -5.12 -24.93 -0.10
CA PRO A 369 -5.89 -25.92 0.66
C PRO A 369 -7.29 -25.39 1.01
N GLU A 370 -8.29 -26.25 0.86
CA GLU A 370 -9.69 -25.89 1.07
C GLU A 370 -9.96 -25.37 2.49
N ASN A 371 -9.39 -26.03 3.49
CA ASN A 371 -9.51 -25.62 4.89
C ASN A 371 -8.97 -24.19 5.12
N PHE A 372 -7.88 -23.80 4.45
CA PHE A 372 -7.35 -22.45 4.53
C PHE A 372 -8.25 -21.43 3.83
N LYS A 373 -8.78 -21.77 2.66
CA LYS A 373 -9.73 -20.92 1.93
C LYS A 373 -10.97 -20.62 2.78
N LEU A 374 -11.58 -21.66 3.37
CA LEU A 374 -12.76 -21.52 4.24
C LEU A 374 -12.44 -20.69 5.49
N PHE A 375 -11.29 -20.90 6.11
CA PHE A 375 -10.86 -20.11 7.26
C PHE A 375 -10.64 -18.63 6.93
N ALA A 376 -10.02 -18.34 5.79
CA ALA A 376 -9.85 -16.95 5.30
C ALA A 376 -11.21 -16.30 5.02
N ALA A 377 -12.13 -17.01 4.35
CA ALA A 377 -13.48 -16.53 4.07
C ALA A 377 -14.26 -16.23 5.36
N LYS A 378 -14.25 -17.16 6.33
CA LYS A 378 -14.84 -16.97 7.67
C LYS A 378 -14.30 -15.71 8.35
N THR A 379 -12.98 -15.52 8.33
CA THR A 379 -12.36 -14.36 8.95
C THR A 379 -12.75 -13.06 8.23
N SER A 380 -12.83 -13.05 6.89
CA SER A 380 -13.33 -11.91 6.13
C SER A 380 -14.77 -11.56 6.44
N ILE A 381 -15.66 -12.54 6.52
CA ILE A 381 -17.08 -12.35 6.85
C ILE A 381 -17.24 -11.69 8.22
N ASN A 382 -16.42 -12.12 9.19
CA ASN A 382 -16.51 -11.64 10.56
C ASN A 382 -15.80 -10.31 10.82
N THR A 383 -14.80 -9.92 10.00
CA THR A 383 -13.93 -8.80 10.35
C THR A 383 -13.77 -7.74 9.27
N SER A 384 -14.03 -8.04 8.00
CA SER A 384 -13.74 -7.19 6.84
C SER A 384 -12.27 -6.67 6.81
N ALA A 385 -11.33 -7.42 7.39
CA ALA A 385 -9.95 -6.97 7.61
C ALA A 385 -8.90 -7.69 6.74
N ILE A 386 -9.33 -8.51 5.79
CA ILE A 386 -8.47 -9.25 4.86
C ILE A 386 -8.66 -8.72 3.44
N GLN A 387 -7.58 -8.62 2.67
CA GLN A 387 -7.66 -8.47 1.23
C GLN A 387 -7.12 -9.71 0.52
N TYR A 388 -7.53 -9.86 -0.75
CA TYR A 388 -7.12 -10.97 -1.59
C TYR A 388 -6.45 -10.45 -2.86
N GLU A 389 -5.36 -11.08 -3.24
CA GLU A 389 -4.67 -10.80 -4.50
C GLU A 389 -4.37 -12.09 -5.24
N ASN A 390 -4.62 -12.09 -6.53
CA ASN A 390 -4.52 -13.27 -7.38
C ASN A 390 -3.06 -13.62 -7.67
N ASP A 391 -2.55 -14.59 -6.93
CA ASP A 391 -1.18 -15.10 -7.08
C ASP A 391 -0.93 -15.69 -8.49
N ASP A 392 -1.94 -16.27 -9.11
CA ASP A 392 -1.80 -16.92 -10.41
C ASP A 392 -1.57 -15.93 -11.57
N VAL A 393 -1.97 -14.65 -11.43
CA VAL A 393 -1.63 -13.61 -12.40
C VAL A 393 -0.35 -12.85 -12.04
N MET A 394 0.04 -12.84 -10.76
CA MET A 394 1.25 -12.14 -10.29
C MET A 394 2.52 -13.00 -10.37
N ARG A 395 2.43 -14.28 -10.00
CA ARG A 395 3.58 -15.19 -9.96
C ARG A 395 4.33 -15.31 -11.29
N PRO A 396 3.68 -15.38 -12.48
CA PRO A 396 4.40 -15.41 -13.75
C PRO A 396 5.31 -14.21 -14.01
N GLU A 397 4.97 -13.04 -13.47
CA GLU A 397 5.79 -11.82 -13.63
C GLU A 397 6.85 -11.68 -12.53
N TRP A 398 6.51 -12.01 -11.28
CA TRP A 398 7.32 -11.67 -10.11
C TRP A 398 8.02 -12.84 -9.44
N GLY A 399 7.76 -14.08 -9.87
CA GLY A 399 8.22 -15.29 -9.16
C GLY A 399 7.37 -15.59 -7.93
N ASP A 400 7.86 -16.44 -7.03
CA ASP A 400 7.14 -16.90 -5.85
C ASP A 400 7.60 -16.25 -4.53
N ASP A 401 8.62 -15.38 -4.57
CA ASP A 401 9.11 -14.65 -3.39
C ASP A 401 8.91 -13.13 -3.55
N TYR A 402 7.67 -12.74 -3.76
CA TYR A 402 7.23 -11.35 -3.74
C TYR A 402 6.34 -11.09 -2.53
N GLY A 403 6.27 -9.83 -2.13
CA GLY A 403 5.31 -9.30 -1.18
C GLY A 403 4.51 -8.17 -1.80
N ILE A 404 3.47 -7.73 -1.10
CA ILE A 404 2.67 -6.59 -1.54
C ILE A 404 3.18 -5.31 -0.89
N ALA A 405 3.58 -4.36 -1.71
CA ALA A 405 3.96 -3.04 -1.25
C ALA A 405 2.73 -2.15 -1.11
N CYS A 406 2.45 -1.69 0.09
CA CYS A 406 1.31 -0.83 0.42
C CYS A 406 -0.03 -1.57 0.27
N CYS A 407 -0.64 -1.40 -0.89
CA CYS A 407 -2.02 -1.76 -1.15
C CYS A 407 -2.14 -2.97 -2.09
N VAL A 408 -1.57 -2.85 -3.30
CA VAL A 408 -1.82 -3.81 -4.39
C VAL A 408 -0.60 -4.10 -5.28
N SER A 409 0.56 -3.51 -4.98
CA SER A 409 1.74 -3.64 -5.85
C SER A 409 2.60 -4.83 -5.45
N ALA A 410 2.69 -5.83 -6.30
CA ALA A 410 3.63 -6.93 -6.12
C ALA A 410 5.09 -6.46 -6.30
N MET A 411 5.98 -6.90 -5.42
CA MET A 411 7.38 -6.55 -5.42
C MET A 411 8.25 -7.70 -4.96
N ARG A 412 9.31 -8.02 -5.70
CA ARG A 412 10.30 -9.03 -5.32
C ARG A 412 11.03 -8.59 -4.06
N ILE A 413 10.93 -9.38 -2.99
CA ILE A 413 11.46 -9.02 -1.68
C ILE A 413 13.00 -9.03 -1.71
N GLY A 414 13.61 -7.91 -1.30
CA GLY A 414 15.05 -7.76 -1.29
C GLY A 414 15.74 -7.71 -2.67
N LYS A 415 14.97 -7.62 -3.76
CA LYS A 415 15.48 -7.62 -5.15
C LYS A 415 14.91 -6.52 -6.02
N GLN A 416 13.99 -5.73 -5.50
CA GLN A 416 13.28 -4.69 -6.23
C GLN A 416 12.96 -3.50 -5.31
N MET A 417 12.98 -2.31 -5.88
CA MET A 417 12.39 -1.12 -5.27
C MET A 417 11.47 -0.42 -6.26
N GLN A 418 10.47 0.30 -5.74
CA GLN A 418 9.51 1.01 -6.55
C GLN A 418 9.64 2.52 -6.37
N PHE A 419 9.78 3.23 -7.48
CA PHE A 419 9.62 4.68 -7.54
C PHE A 419 8.13 4.99 -7.58
N PHE A 420 7.56 5.27 -6.41
CA PHE A 420 6.13 5.53 -6.24
C PHE A 420 5.70 6.83 -6.88
N GLY A 421 4.64 6.81 -7.66
CA GLY A 421 4.23 7.93 -8.50
C GLY A 421 2.88 8.57 -8.16
N ALA A 422 2.11 8.02 -7.25
CA ALA A 422 0.73 8.48 -7.02
C ALA A 422 -0.15 8.39 -8.28
N ARG A 423 -0.83 9.45 -8.75
CA ARG A 423 -1.84 9.30 -9.83
C ARG A 423 -1.89 10.50 -10.76
N ALA A 424 -2.20 10.18 -12.03
CA ALA A 424 -2.77 11.12 -12.99
C ALA A 424 -4.30 10.94 -13.02
N ASN A 425 -5.03 12.04 -12.98
CA ASN A 425 -6.49 12.06 -13.04
C ASN A 425 -6.95 12.08 -14.50
N LEU A 426 -7.29 10.90 -15.04
CA LEU A 426 -7.67 10.75 -16.45
C LEU A 426 -9.06 11.30 -16.75
N ALA A 427 -9.96 11.37 -15.78
CA ALA A 427 -11.24 12.07 -15.95
C ALA A 427 -11.03 13.58 -16.15
N LYS A 428 -10.19 14.21 -15.34
CA LYS A 428 -9.84 15.61 -15.48
C LYS A 428 -9.05 15.89 -16.76
N THR A 429 -8.19 14.96 -17.17
CA THR A 429 -7.47 15.03 -18.45
C THR A 429 -8.44 15.06 -19.65
N LEU A 430 -9.57 14.32 -19.57
CA LEU A 430 -10.63 14.39 -20.58
C LEU A 430 -11.28 15.78 -20.64
N LEU A 431 -11.55 16.40 -19.48
CA LEU A 431 -12.10 17.77 -19.42
C LEU A 431 -11.11 18.79 -20.00
N TYR A 432 -9.81 18.61 -19.80
CA TYR A 432 -8.79 19.42 -20.45
C TYR A 432 -8.76 19.23 -21.96
N ALA A 433 -8.93 18.02 -22.45
CA ALA A 433 -9.04 17.74 -23.88
C ALA A 433 -10.23 18.48 -24.51
N ILE A 434 -11.38 18.49 -23.83
CA ILE A 434 -12.58 19.19 -24.25
C ILE A 434 -12.35 20.71 -24.29
N ASN A 435 -11.66 21.27 -23.31
CA ASN A 435 -11.46 22.68 -23.08
C ASN A 435 -10.10 23.22 -23.57
N GLY A 436 -9.37 22.48 -24.40
CA GLY A 436 -8.10 22.98 -24.97
C GLY A 436 -7.03 23.27 -23.91
N GLY A 437 -6.97 22.50 -22.82
CA GLY A 437 -5.99 22.62 -21.74
C GLY A 437 -6.40 23.59 -20.62
N ILE A 438 -7.58 24.16 -20.67
CA ILE A 438 -8.13 25.00 -19.61
C ILE A 438 -8.70 24.14 -18.50
N ASP A 439 -8.32 24.46 -17.26
CA ASP A 439 -8.90 23.84 -16.06
C ASP A 439 -10.34 24.34 -15.87
N GLU A 440 -11.28 23.43 -15.86
CA GLU A 440 -12.72 23.71 -15.81
C GLU A 440 -13.17 24.41 -14.52
N LYS A 441 -12.39 24.28 -13.44
CA LYS A 441 -12.70 24.90 -12.13
C LYS A 441 -12.02 26.25 -11.93
N SER A 442 -10.71 26.31 -12.13
CA SER A 442 -9.93 27.52 -11.89
C SER A 442 -9.89 28.47 -13.10
N LYS A 443 -10.32 28.00 -14.27
CA LYS A 443 -10.24 28.74 -15.56
C LYS A 443 -8.81 29.04 -16.02
N ALA A 444 -7.81 28.49 -15.33
CA ALA A 444 -6.41 28.67 -15.71
C ALA A 444 -6.02 27.75 -16.87
N GLN A 445 -5.13 28.23 -17.73
CA GLN A 445 -4.46 27.36 -18.71
C GLN A 445 -3.43 26.49 -17.99
N VAL A 446 -3.75 25.23 -17.74
CA VAL A 446 -2.90 24.26 -17.06
C VAL A 446 -2.24 23.29 -18.06
N GLY A 447 -3.03 22.74 -18.98
CA GLY A 447 -2.52 21.92 -20.08
C GLY A 447 -2.03 22.76 -21.25
N PRO A 448 -1.47 22.12 -22.30
CA PRO A 448 -1.10 22.81 -23.52
C PRO A 448 -2.31 23.49 -24.14
N LYS A 449 -2.08 24.65 -24.78
CA LYS A 449 -3.13 25.40 -25.46
C LYS A 449 -3.46 24.71 -26.78
N TYR A 450 -4.36 23.76 -26.73
CA TYR A 450 -4.94 23.10 -27.91
C TYR A 450 -6.25 23.76 -28.31
N GLN A 451 -6.70 23.51 -29.55
CA GLN A 451 -8.00 23.96 -30.00
C GLN A 451 -9.10 23.24 -29.21
N PRO A 452 -9.96 23.94 -28.47
CA PRO A 452 -11.07 23.32 -27.75
C PRO A 452 -12.11 22.73 -28.68
N ILE A 453 -12.96 21.84 -28.19
CA ILE A 453 -14.15 21.39 -28.88
C ILE A 453 -15.18 22.55 -28.87
N THR A 454 -15.70 22.92 -30.03
CA THR A 454 -16.66 24.03 -30.17
C THR A 454 -18.08 23.60 -30.53
N SER A 455 -18.27 22.32 -30.90
CA SER A 455 -19.56 21.75 -31.26
C SER A 455 -20.55 21.74 -30.09
N GLU A 456 -21.82 21.86 -30.39
CA GLU A 456 -22.90 21.78 -29.38
C GLU A 456 -23.05 20.38 -28.83
N TYR A 457 -22.95 19.38 -29.71
CA TYR A 457 -22.92 17.95 -29.34
C TYR A 457 -21.56 17.36 -29.65
N PHE A 458 -21.12 16.43 -28.80
CA PHE A 458 -19.85 15.75 -29.03
C PHE A 458 -19.89 14.80 -30.21
N ASP A 459 -18.84 14.84 -31.03
CA ASP A 459 -18.44 13.79 -31.94
C ASP A 459 -17.41 12.89 -31.24
N TYR A 460 -17.65 11.58 -31.24
CA TYR A 460 -16.81 10.62 -30.54
C TYR A 460 -15.36 10.60 -31.05
N ASP A 461 -15.19 10.61 -32.37
CA ASP A 461 -13.86 10.53 -32.98
C ASP A 461 -13.06 11.83 -32.72
N GLU A 462 -13.72 12.99 -32.74
CA GLU A 462 -13.09 14.26 -32.35
C GLU A 462 -12.63 14.24 -30.88
N VAL A 463 -13.49 13.79 -29.98
CA VAL A 463 -13.15 13.68 -28.54
C VAL A 463 -11.99 12.73 -28.35
N MET A 464 -12.00 11.57 -28.98
CA MET A 464 -10.93 10.58 -28.87
C MET A 464 -9.59 11.10 -29.38
N ALA A 465 -9.55 11.83 -30.50
CA ALA A 465 -8.33 12.42 -31.01
C ALA A 465 -7.74 13.43 -30.02
N LYS A 466 -8.56 14.34 -29.49
CA LYS A 466 -8.13 15.35 -28.52
C LYS A 466 -7.75 14.74 -27.18
N TYR A 467 -8.45 13.73 -26.75
CA TYR A 467 -8.12 13.02 -25.50
C TYR A 467 -6.79 12.29 -25.61
N ASN A 468 -6.51 11.65 -26.75
CA ASN A 468 -5.22 11.04 -27.01
C ASN A 468 -4.06 12.04 -26.95
N ASP A 469 -4.22 13.23 -27.54
CA ASP A 469 -3.19 14.26 -27.51
C ASP A 469 -2.98 14.79 -26.07
N MET A 470 -4.05 14.98 -25.31
CA MET A 470 -3.96 15.43 -23.92
C MET A 470 -3.35 14.37 -23.00
N MET A 471 -3.64 13.09 -23.24
CA MET A 471 -2.99 11.98 -22.51
C MET A 471 -1.49 11.91 -22.83
N GLU A 472 -1.06 12.17 -24.05
CA GLU A 472 0.36 12.24 -24.40
C GLU A 472 1.09 13.29 -23.56
N TRP A 473 0.50 14.49 -23.48
CA TRP A 473 1.03 15.58 -22.65
C TRP A 473 1.15 15.17 -21.17
N ILE A 474 0.04 14.68 -20.56
CA ILE A 474 0.05 14.39 -19.13
C ILE A 474 1.03 13.26 -18.78
N CYS A 475 1.17 12.24 -19.63
CA CYS A 475 2.12 11.17 -19.43
C CYS A 475 3.57 11.70 -19.37
N GLY A 476 3.95 12.59 -20.29
CA GLY A 476 5.27 13.22 -20.31
C GLY A 476 5.54 14.08 -19.08
N LEU A 477 4.59 14.98 -18.76
CA LEU A 477 4.72 15.85 -17.58
C LEU A 477 4.80 15.05 -16.29
N TYR A 478 3.94 14.04 -16.16
CA TYR A 478 3.88 13.17 -14.99
C TYR A 478 5.19 12.40 -14.78
N LEU A 479 5.71 11.76 -15.82
CA LEU A 479 7.00 11.04 -15.74
C LEU A 479 8.17 11.95 -15.40
N ASN A 480 8.24 13.15 -16.01
CA ASN A 480 9.28 14.12 -15.70
C ASN A 480 9.19 14.62 -14.25
N THR A 481 7.99 14.79 -13.74
CA THR A 481 7.76 15.13 -12.33
C THR A 481 8.26 14.04 -11.40
N LEU A 482 7.96 12.78 -11.70
CA LEU A 482 8.44 11.63 -10.92
C LEU A 482 9.96 11.46 -10.99
N ASN A 483 10.59 11.71 -12.14
CA ASN A 483 12.03 11.67 -12.27
C ASN A 483 12.72 12.66 -11.31
N ILE A 484 12.20 13.88 -11.19
CA ILE A 484 12.69 14.88 -10.23
C ILE A 484 12.56 14.35 -8.80
N ILE A 485 11.38 13.87 -8.43
CA ILE A 485 11.08 13.40 -7.07
C ILE A 485 12.07 12.29 -6.66
N HIS A 486 12.23 11.27 -7.49
CA HIS A 486 13.05 10.11 -7.15
C HIS A 486 14.54 10.39 -7.20
N TYR A 487 14.99 11.30 -8.08
CA TYR A 487 16.35 11.82 -8.01
C TYR A 487 16.62 12.51 -6.66
N MET A 488 15.69 13.33 -6.20
CA MET A 488 15.86 14.06 -4.93
C MET A 488 15.76 13.17 -3.69
N HIS A 489 14.96 12.09 -3.76
CA HIS A 489 14.97 11.05 -2.72
C HIS A 489 16.35 10.40 -2.60
N ASP A 490 16.90 9.91 -3.70
CA ASP A 490 18.24 9.29 -3.69
C ASP A 490 19.30 10.25 -3.15
N LYS A 491 19.16 11.53 -3.42
CA LYS A 491 20.15 12.55 -3.03
C LYS A 491 20.06 12.99 -1.58
N TYR A 492 18.87 13.14 -1.02
CA TYR A 492 18.65 13.78 0.28
C TYR A 492 17.99 12.90 1.33
N SER A 493 17.40 11.78 0.94
CA SER A 493 16.62 10.91 1.82
C SER A 493 16.71 9.43 1.38
N TYR A 494 17.95 8.96 1.14
CA TYR A 494 18.20 7.59 0.74
C TYR A 494 17.89 6.60 1.86
N GLU A 495 17.21 5.51 1.54
CA GLU A 495 16.70 4.50 2.45
C GLU A 495 17.77 3.43 2.75
N ARG A 496 18.77 3.80 3.56
CA ARG A 496 20.01 3.05 3.79
C ARG A 496 19.76 1.62 4.30
N ILE A 497 18.94 1.49 5.35
CA ILE A 497 18.74 0.17 5.98
C ILE A 497 17.84 -0.74 5.15
N GLU A 498 16.79 -0.23 4.53
CA GLU A 498 15.98 -1.06 3.64
C GLU A 498 16.80 -1.58 2.47
N MET A 499 17.61 -0.71 1.86
CA MET A 499 18.48 -1.08 0.75
C MET A 499 19.66 -1.96 1.18
N ALA A 500 20.12 -1.87 2.42
CA ALA A 500 21.10 -2.81 2.98
C ALA A 500 20.58 -4.25 3.07
N LEU A 501 19.26 -4.40 3.16
CA LEU A 501 18.56 -5.70 3.17
C LEU A 501 18.09 -6.15 1.78
N HIS A 502 18.65 -5.53 0.74
CA HIS A 502 18.49 -5.92 -0.67
C HIS A 502 19.79 -6.47 -1.26
N ASP A 503 19.66 -7.14 -2.39
CA ASP A 503 20.81 -7.40 -3.27
C ASP A 503 21.38 -6.04 -3.71
N THR A 504 22.66 -6.01 -4.07
CA THR A 504 23.31 -4.75 -4.47
C THR A 504 22.79 -4.25 -5.82
N GLU A 505 22.58 -5.18 -6.76
CA GLU A 505 21.90 -4.89 -8.02
C GLU A 505 20.44 -5.29 -7.93
N ILE A 506 19.56 -4.32 -8.19
CA ILE A 506 18.10 -4.49 -8.04
C ILE A 506 17.34 -4.05 -9.26
N LEU A 507 16.17 -4.61 -9.45
CA LEU A 507 15.16 -4.10 -10.36
C LEU A 507 14.55 -2.81 -9.78
N ARG A 508 14.52 -1.74 -10.59
CA ARG A 508 13.75 -0.52 -10.26
C ARG A 508 12.52 -0.43 -11.15
N THR A 509 11.38 -0.10 -10.54
CA THR A 509 10.14 0.16 -11.26
C THR A 509 9.69 1.60 -11.05
N MET A 510 9.14 2.23 -12.09
CA MET A 510 8.53 3.55 -12.04
C MET A 510 7.01 3.35 -12.06
N ALA A 511 6.40 3.49 -10.89
CA ALA A 511 5.00 3.18 -10.66
C ALA A 511 4.12 4.40 -10.93
N THR A 512 3.62 4.53 -12.14
CA THR A 512 2.55 5.46 -12.44
C THR A 512 1.21 4.97 -11.89
N GLY A 513 0.20 5.83 -11.85
CA GLY A 513 -1.13 5.45 -11.37
C GLY A 513 -2.24 6.23 -12.07
N ILE A 514 -3.40 5.61 -12.14
CA ILE A 514 -4.60 6.17 -12.74
C ILE A 514 -5.65 6.45 -11.66
N ALA A 515 -6.20 7.67 -11.68
CA ALA A 515 -7.41 8.06 -10.97
C ALA A 515 -8.51 8.45 -11.97
N GLY A 516 -9.77 8.31 -11.56
CA GLY A 516 -10.91 8.64 -12.41
C GLY A 516 -11.16 7.64 -13.53
N PHE A 517 -10.72 6.40 -13.37
CA PHE A 517 -10.78 5.36 -14.40
C PHE A 517 -12.21 5.12 -14.89
N SER A 518 -13.13 4.74 -14.00
CA SER A 518 -14.52 4.43 -14.36
C SER A 518 -15.30 5.67 -14.82
N VAL A 519 -14.98 6.86 -14.29
CA VAL A 519 -15.58 8.14 -14.74
C VAL A 519 -15.19 8.44 -16.18
N ALA A 520 -13.92 8.26 -16.54
CA ALA A 520 -13.45 8.45 -17.90
C ALA A 520 -14.07 7.41 -18.84
N VAL A 521 -14.15 6.14 -18.44
CA VAL A 521 -14.78 5.06 -19.22
C VAL A 521 -16.25 5.37 -19.49
N ASP A 522 -17.03 5.68 -18.47
CA ASP A 522 -18.45 5.98 -18.61
C ASP A 522 -18.70 7.28 -19.38
N SER A 523 -17.83 8.28 -19.24
CA SER A 523 -17.91 9.51 -20.03
C SER A 523 -17.70 9.25 -21.52
N LEU A 524 -16.71 8.43 -21.90
CA LEU A 524 -16.48 8.03 -23.28
C LEU A 524 -17.61 7.14 -23.81
N SER A 525 -18.17 6.27 -22.97
CA SER A 525 -19.34 5.46 -23.33
C SER A 525 -20.58 6.33 -23.59
N ALA A 526 -20.83 7.35 -22.74
CA ALA A 526 -21.91 8.31 -22.96
C ALA A 526 -21.75 9.06 -24.28
N ILE A 527 -20.55 9.54 -24.57
CA ILE A 527 -20.25 10.26 -25.82
C ILE A 527 -20.42 9.34 -27.05
N LYS A 528 -20.08 8.06 -26.92
CA LYS A 528 -20.17 7.09 -28.03
C LYS A 528 -21.58 6.59 -28.30
N TYR A 529 -22.38 6.34 -27.29
CA TYR A 529 -23.66 5.63 -27.40
C TYR A 529 -24.90 6.45 -27.09
N ALA A 530 -24.74 7.64 -26.50
CA ALA A 530 -25.80 8.60 -26.29
C ALA A 530 -25.50 9.90 -27.05
N LYS A 531 -26.34 10.91 -26.90
CA LYS A 531 -26.05 12.26 -27.36
C LYS A 531 -25.67 13.11 -26.16
N VAL A 532 -24.50 13.67 -26.15
CA VAL A 532 -24.00 14.54 -25.08
C VAL A 532 -23.89 15.97 -25.59
N LYS A 533 -24.72 16.83 -25.06
CA LYS A 533 -24.73 18.28 -25.34
C LYS A 533 -23.83 19.02 -24.38
N THR A 534 -23.03 19.96 -24.88
CA THR A 534 -22.14 20.79 -24.09
C THR A 534 -22.86 22.04 -23.57
N ILE A 535 -22.66 22.35 -22.28
CA ILE A 535 -23.10 23.62 -21.67
C ILE A 535 -21.86 24.42 -21.33
N ARG A 536 -21.80 25.66 -21.86
CA ARG A 536 -20.65 26.54 -21.71
C ARG A 536 -20.98 27.70 -20.79
N ASP A 537 -19.95 28.17 -20.09
CA ASP A 537 -20.04 29.44 -19.35
C ASP A 537 -19.77 30.67 -20.24
N GLU A 538 -19.73 31.84 -19.63
CA GLU A 538 -19.52 33.14 -20.30
C GLU A 538 -18.15 33.22 -21.02
N ASP A 539 -17.15 32.45 -20.55
CA ASP A 539 -15.80 32.38 -21.14
C ASP A 539 -15.72 31.33 -22.26
N GLY A 540 -16.81 30.62 -22.54
CA GLY A 540 -16.88 29.55 -23.53
C GLY A 540 -16.32 28.22 -23.07
N VAL A 541 -15.98 28.08 -21.78
CA VAL A 541 -15.51 26.82 -21.18
C VAL A 541 -16.70 25.89 -20.97
N VAL A 542 -16.57 24.63 -21.39
CA VAL A 542 -17.59 23.61 -21.12
C VAL A 542 -17.55 23.25 -19.63
N VAL A 543 -18.64 23.49 -18.94
CA VAL A 543 -18.77 23.35 -17.48
C VAL A 543 -19.84 22.35 -17.08
N ASP A 544 -20.74 21.95 -18.00
CA ASP A 544 -21.79 20.97 -17.75
C ASP A 544 -22.20 20.24 -19.02
N TYR A 545 -23.00 19.21 -18.87
CA TYR A 545 -23.42 18.30 -19.95
C TYR A 545 -24.88 17.89 -19.79
N GLU A 546 -25.61 17.83 -20.90
CA GLU A 546 -26.92 17.18 -21.00
C GLU A 546 -26.77 15.88 -21.79
N VAL A 547 -27.19 14.76 -21.20
CA VAL A 547 -27.10 13.44 -21.83
C VAL A 547 -28.50 13.03 -22.28
N GLU A 548 -28.69 12.88 -23.59
CA GLU A 548 -29.92 12.40 -24.20
C GLU A 548 -29.75 10.92 -24.60
N GLY A 549 -30.60 10.06 -24.03
CA GLY A 549 -30.54 8.62 -24.22
C GLY A 549 -29.78 7.86 -23.14
N ASP A 550 -29.73 6.55 -23.24
CA ASP A 550 -28.99 5.68 -22.34
C ASP A 550 -27.69 5.20 -22.99
N PHE A 551 -26.75 4.80 -22.15
CA PHE A 551 -25.45 4.29 -22.60
C PHE A 551 -24.98 3.13 -21.72
N PRO A 552 -24.14 2.20 -22.26
CA PRO A 552 -23.55 1.14 -21.46
C PRO A 552 -22.67 1.70 -20.33
N LYS A 553 -22.86 1.20 -19.13
CA LYS A 553 -22.09 1.61 -17.95
C LYS A 553 -21.14 0.49 -17.53
N TYR A 554 -19.92 0.86 -17.24
CA TYR A 554 -18.91 -0.05 -16.71
C TYR A 554 -19.37 -0.70 -15.40
N GLY A 555 -19.13 -2.01 -15.25
CA GLY A 555 -19.55 -2.77 -14.08
C GLY A 555 -20.79 -3.65 -14.29
N ASN A 556 -21.26 -3.82 -15.53
CA ASN A 556 -22.44 -4.62 -15.87
C ASN A 556 -22.12 -5.80 -16.80
N ASN A 557 -20.86 -6.16 -16.96
CA ASN A 557 -20.37 -7.17 -17.87
C ASN A 557 -20.80 -6.91 -19.35
N ASP A 558 -20.87 -5.63 -19.72
CA ASP A 558 -21.20 -5.18 -21.06
C ASP A 558 -19.91 -4.83 -21.81
N ASP A 559 -19.59 -5.60 -22.85
CA ASP A 559 -18.34 -5.45 -23.61
C ASP A 559 -18.21 -4.07 -24.25
N ARG A 560 -19.31 -3.38 -24.56
CA ARG A 560 -19.28 -2.02 -25.12
C ARG A 560 -18.61 -1.00 -24.18
N ALA A 561 -18.83 -1.13 -22.88
CA ALA A 561 -18.18 -0.31 -21.86
C ALA A 561 -16.83 -0.91 -21.41
N ASP A 562 -16.77 -2.22 -21.25
CA ASP A 562 -15.58 -2.92 -20.76
C ASP A 562 -14.39 -2.81 -21.73
N GLU A 563 -14.66 -2.81 -23.06
CA GLU A 563 -13.63 -2.57 -24.08
C GLU A 563 -13.02 -1.15 -24.01
N ILE A 564 -13.81 -0.14 -23.65
CA ILE A 564 -13.31 1.23 -23.40
C ILE A 564 -12.38 1.23 -22.20
N ALA A 565 -12.71 0.49 -21.14
CA ALA A 565 -11.86 0.35 -19.95
C ALA A 565 -10.51 -0.29 -20.30
N VAL A 566 -10.51 -1.37 -21.03
CA VAL A 566 -9.28 -2.05 -21.50
C VAL A 566 -8.46 -1.13 -22.41
N TRP A 567 -9.11 -0.42 -23.34
CA TRP A 567 -8.45 0.55 -24.22
C TRP A 567 -7.76 1.66 -23.40
N LEU A 568 -8.45 2.25 -22.43
CA LEU A 568 -7.93 3.38 -21.64
C LEU A 568 -6.65 2.99 -20.89
N LEU A 569 -6.63 1.82 -20.24
CA LEU A 569 -5.44 1.32 -19.56
C LEU A 569 -4.29 1.07 -20.53
N LYS A 570 -4.58 0.37 -21.63
CA LYS A 570 -3.57 0.04 -22.64
C LYS A 570 -2.97 1.28 -23.28
N GLU A 571 -3.80 2.25 -23.61
CA GLU A 571 -3.37 3.49 -24.26
C GLU A 571 -2.54 4.36 -23.30
N PHE A 572 -2.97 4.53 -22.05
CA PHE A 572 -2.19 5.21 -21.02
C PHE A 572 -0.80 4.58 -20.87
N MET A 573 -0.74 3.26 -20.75
CA MET A 573 0.53 2.55 -20.58
C MET A 573 1.43 2.65 -21.82
N THR A 574 0.84 2.65 -23.01
CA THR A 574 1.57 2.83 -24.27
C THR A 574 2.25 4.21 -24.32
N LYS A 575 1.54 5.24 -23.86
CA LYS A 575 2.07 6.61 -23.81
C LYS A 575 3.14 6.78 -22.73
N VAL A 576 2.90 6.26 -21.54
CA VAL A 576 3.87 6.27 -20.43
C VAL A 576 5.22 5.66 -20.87
N LYS A 577 5.20 4.55 -21.59
CA LYS A 577 6.42 3.85 -22.06
C LYS A 577 7.27 4.63 -23.06
N LYS A 578 6.77 5.70 -23.66
CA LYS A 578 7.55 6.55 -24.57
C LYS A 578 8.57 7.44 -23.85
N HIS A 579 8.42 7.64 -22.54
CA HIS A 579 9.22 8.57 -21.76
C HIS A 579 10.30 7.87 -20.97
N LYS A 580 11.46 8.50 -20.87
CA LYS A 580 12.59 7.98 -20.07
C LYS A 580 12.31 8.11 -18.58
N THR A 581 12.72 7.11 -17.84
CA THR A 581 12.64 7.05 -16.38
C THR A 581 13.99 7.28 -15.73
N TYR A 582 13.97 7.84 -14.54
CA TYR A 582 15.15 7.94 -13.69
C TYR A 582 15.74 6.55 -13.43
N ARG A 583 17.07 6.42 -13.59
CA ARG A 583 17.84 5.16 -13.44
C ARG A 583 17.30 4.00 -14.31
N ASN A 584 16.74 4.29 -15.46
CA ASN A 584 16.17 3.29 -16.39
C ASN A 584 15.15 2.35 -15.72
N ALA A 585 14.35 2.84 -14.77
CA ALA A 585 13.36 2.07 -14.11
C ALA A 585 12.31 1.53 -15.09
N LYS A 586 11.88 0.27 -14.90
CA LYS A 586 10.81 -0.36 -15.71
C LYS A 586 9.48 0.35 -15.44
N HIS A 587 8.79 0.76 -16.48
CA HIS A 587 7.46 1.36 -16.36
C HIS A 587 6.44 0.36 -15.85
N THR A 588 5.72 0.74 -14.80
CA THR A 588 4.55 0.02 -14.29
C THR A 588 3.43 1.01 -14.02
N THR A 589 2.21 0.53 -13.83
CA THR A 589 1.07 1.37 -13.46
C THR A 589 0.09 0.64 -12.57
N SER A 590 -0.71 1.41 -11.84
CA SER A 590 -1.83 0.92 -11.03
C SER A 590 -3.12 1.66 -11.34
N ILE A 591 -4.25 1.00 -11.09
CA ILE A 591 -5.57 1.62 -10.99
C ILE A 591 -5.98 1.54 -9.53
N LEU A 592 -5.70 2.62 -8.80
CA LEU A 592 -5.84 2.67 -7.34
C LEU A 592 -6.02 4.12 -6.88
N THR A 593 -6.97 4.40 -6.01
CA THR A 593 -7.21 5.76 -5.50
C THR A 593 -7.00 5.92 -4.00
N ILE A 594 -6.97 4.83 -3.26
CA ILE A 594 -6.97 4.88 -1.78
C ILE A 594 -8.26 5.61 -1.31
N THR A 595 -8.20 6.49 -0.33
CA THR A 595 -9.30 7.38 0.08
C THR A 595 -9.30 8.71 -0.67
N SER A 596 -8.35 8.90 -1.57
CA SER A 596 -8.19 10.14 -2.34
C SER A 596 -9.27 10.34 -3.40
N ASN A 597 -10.11 9.33 -3.64
CA ASN A 597 -11.27 9.42 -4.55
C ASN A 597 -12.20 10.60 -4.21
N VAL A 598 -12.36 10.92 -2.92
CA VAL A 598 -13.12 12.09 -2.45
C VAL A 598 -12.43 13.38 -2.87
N VAL A 599 -11.12 13.49 -2.67
CA VAL A 599 -10.32 14.67 -3.06
C VAL A 599 -10.31 14.87 -4.58
N TYR A 600 -10.19 13.78 -5.34
CA TYR A 600 -10.26 13.84 -6.81
C TYR A 600 -11.62 14.35 -7.28
N GLY A 601 -12.71 13.88 -6.67
CA GLY A 601 -14.06 14.35 -6.96
C GLY A 601 -14.21 15.86 -6.71
N LYS A 602 -13.71 16.37 -5.60
CA LYS A 602 -13.71 17.78 -5.26
C LYS A 602 -12.95 18.66 -6.26
N LYS A 603 -11.84 18.16 -6.78
CA LYS A 603 -10.98 18.88 -7.74
C LYS A 603 -11.44 18.76 -9.19
N THR A 604 -12.45 17.95 -9.49
CA THR A 604 -12.94 17.70 -10.84
C THR A 604 -14.35 18.27 -11.01
N GLY A 605 -14.57 19.00 -12.10
CA GLY A 605 -15.87 19.56 -12.50
C GLY A 605 -16.88 18.47 -12.89
N ASN A 606 -18.05 18.88 -13.41
CA ASN A 606 -19.03 17.95 -13.97
C ASN A 606 -18.39 17.14 -15.11
N THR A 607 -18.83 15.90 -15.29
CA THR A 607 -18.29 14.98 -16.31
C THR A 607 -19.38 14.48 -17.24
N PRO A 608 -19.05 14.13 -18.50
CA PRO A 608 -20.05 13.74 -19.53
C PRO A 608 -20.91 12.53 -19.18
N ASP A 609 -20.48 11.70 -18.23
CA ASP A 609 -21.24 10.55 -17.72
C ASP A 609 -22.37 10.92 -16.75
N GLY A 610 -22.50 12.21 -16.42
CA GLY A 610 -23.50 12.74 -15.49
C GLY A 610 -23.03 12.89 -14.04
N ARG A 611 -21.76 12.56 -13.71
CA ARG A 611 -21.20 12.82 -12.38
C ARG A 611 -21.10 14.33 -12.14
N ARG A 612 -21.52 14.78 -10.99
CA ARG A 612 -21.48 16.19 -10.59
C ARG A 612 -20.17 16.59 -9.92
N ALA A 613 -19.79 17.86 -10.09
CA ALA A 613 -18.63 18.43 -9.42
C ALA A 613 -18.75 18.25 -7.90
N GLY A 614 -17.68 17.76 -7.29
CA GLY A 614 -17.63 17.47 -5.85
C GLY A 614 -18.06 16.05 -5.46
N GLU A 615 -18.77 15.33 -6.31
CA GLU A 615 -19.06 13.92 -6.06
C GLU A 615 -17.76 13.10 -6.10
N PRO A 616 -17.53 12.19 -5.14
CA PRO A 616 -16.38 11.31 -5.13
C PRO A 616 -16.27 10.47 -6.42
N PHE A 617 -15.04 10.16 -6.81
CA PHE A 617 -14.81 9.11 -7.80
C PHE A 617 -15.08 7.73 -7.20
N ALA A 618 -15.34 6.74 -8.04
CA ALA A 618 -15.26 5.36 -7.61
C ALA A 618 -13.83 5.02 -7.17
N PRO A 619 -13.64 4.20 -6.12
CA PRO A 619 -12.31 3.80 -5.68
C PRO A 619 -11.65 2.83 -6.67
N GLY A 620 -10.41 3.12 -7.07
CA GLY A 620 -9.63 2.25 -7.95
C GLY A 620 -10.32 1.94 -9.28
N ALA A 621 -10.42 0.66 -9.61
CA ALA A 621 -11.07 0.16 -10.81
C ALA A 621 -12.56 -0.18 -10.61
N ASN A 622 -13.14 0.22 -9.49
CA ASN A 622 -14.55 0.01 -9.23
C ASN A 622 -15.44 0.73 -10.25
N PRO A 623 -16.60 0.16 -10.58
CA PRO A 623 -17.68 0.92 -11.21
C PRO A 623 -18.09 2.13 -10.35
N MET A 624 -18.64 3.16 -10.97
CA MET A 624 -19.24 4.27 -10.24
C MET A 624 -20.43 3.79 -9.43
N HIS A 625 -20.61 4.40 -8.26
CA HIS A 625 -21.66 4.03 -7.30
C HIS A 625 -23.04 4.00 -7.94
N GLY A 626 -23.78 2.92 -7.73
CA GLY A 626 -25.13 2.71 -8.22
C GLY A 626 -25.25 2.45 -9.73
N ARG A 627 -24.13 2.29 -10.45
CA ARG A 627 -24.14 2.01 -11.91
C ARG A 627 -24.02 0.55 -12.25
N ASP A 628 -23.46 -0.26 -11.36
CA ASP A 628 -23.32 -1.71 -11.49
C ASP A 628 -24.63 -2.41 -11.04
N THR A 629 -25.64 -2.36 -11.89
CA THR A 629 -27.03 -2.76 -11.57
C THR A 629 -27.36 -4.21 -11.93
N HIS A 630 -26.45 -4.94 -12.62
CA HIS A 630 -26.67 -6.32 -13.05
C HIS A 630 -26.17 -7.37 -12.04
N GLY A 631 -25.99 -6.98 -10.77
CA GLY A 631 -25.57 -7.86 -9.68
C GLY A 631 -24.07 -7.99 -9.48
N ALA A 632 -23.70 -8.66 -8.42
CA ALA A 632 -22.33 -8.79 -7.93
C ALA A 632 -21.39 -9.43 -8.95
N LEU A 633 -21.81 -10.55 -9.54
CA LEU A 633 -20.98 -11.31 -10.49
C LEU A 633 -20.72 -10.55 -11.80
N ALA A 634 -21.67 -9.73 -12.26
CA ALA A 634 -21.48 -8.87 -13.41
C ALA A 634 -20.47 -7.76 -13.14
N SER A 635 -20.56 -7.12 -11.95
CA SER A 635 -19.61 -6.10 -11.49
C SER A 635 -18.18 -6.66 -11.44
N LEU A 636 -17.99 -7.80 -10.79
CA LEU A 636 -16.69 -8.47 -10.70
C LEU A 636 -16.15 -8.89 -12.07
N SER A 637 -17.05 -9.36 -12.98
CA SER A 637 -16.65 -9.77 -14.33
C SER A 637 -16.12 -8.62 -15.17
N SER A 638 -16.73 -7.42 -15.09
CA SER A 638 -16.22 -6.22 -15.77
C SER A 638 -14.81 -5.86 -15.30
N VAL A 639 -14.57 -5.85 -13.98
CA VAL A 639 -13.26 -5.53 -13.43
C VAL A 639 -12.21 -6.58 -13.81
N ALA A 640 -12.59 -7.87 -13.80
CA ALA A 640 -11.70 -8.97 -14.16
C ALA A 640 -11.23 -8.93 -15.64
N LYS A 641 -11.94 -8.24 -16.53
CA LYS A 641 -11.51 -8.03 -17.92
C LYS A 641 -10.36 -7.04 -18.09
N VAL A 642 -10.12 -6.17 -17.07
CA VAL A 642 -9.02 -5.21 -17.07
C VAL A 642 -7.70 -5.96 -16.90
N PRO A 643 -6.80 -5.98 -17.92
CA PRO A 643 -5.70 -6.93 -17.94
C PRO A 643 -4.53 -6.52 -17.05
N TYR A 644 -4.18 -7.37 -16.10
CA TYR A 644 -3.06 -7.16 -15.16
C TYR A 644 -1.72 -6.86 -15.85
N LYS A 645 -1.44 -7.47 -17.01
CA LYS A 645 -0.19 -7.23 -17.76
C LYS A 645 0.08 -5.76 -18.13
N TYR A 646 -0.94 -4.92 -18.15
CA TYR A 646 -0.80 -3.48 -18.38
C TYR A 646 -0.83 -2.67 -17.07
N ALA A 647 -1.16 -3.29 -15.94
CA ALA A 647 -1.25 -2.63 -14.64
C ALA A 647 -0.52 -3.46 -13.57
N LEU A 648 0.80 -3.62 -13.74
CA LEU A 648 1.65 -4.47 -12.90
C LEU A 648 1.78 -3.99 -11.44
N ASP A 649 1.38 -2.75 -11.15
CA ASP A 649 1.28 -2.23 -9.78
C ASP A 649 -0.11 -2.40 -9.18
N GLY A 650 -1.00 -3.08 -9.89
CA GLY A 650 -2.26 -3.59 -9.38
C GLY A 650 -3.50 -2.86 -9.85
N ILE A 651 -4.60 -3.60 -9.79
CA ILE A 651 -5.95 -3.18 -10.17
C ILE A 651 -6.83 -3.34 -8.94
N SER A 652 -7.03 -2.24 -8.20
CA SER A 652 -7.79 -2.26 -6.95
C SER A 652 -9.29 -2.38 -7.23
N ASN A 653 -9.90 -3.36 -6.58
CA ASN A 653 -11.35 -3.53 -6.54
C ASN A 653 -11.82 -3.68 -5.11
N THR A 654 -12.81 -2.90 -4.70
CA THR A 654 -13.42 -2.99 -3.36
C THR A 654 -14.89 -3.33 -3.52
N PHE A 655 -15.27 -4.43 -2.91
CA PHE A 655 -16.58 -5.03 -3.06
C PHE A 655 -17.30 -5.06 -1.71
N SER A 656 -18.54 -4.59 -1.68
CA SER A 656 -19.38 -4.62 -0.47
C SER A 656 -20.60 -5.47 -0.71
N ILE A 657 -20.86 -6.40 0.20
CA ILE A 657 -21.97 -7.34 0.13
C ILE A 657 -22.60 -7.50 1.52
N ILE A 658 -23.92 -7.60 1.57
CA ILE A 658 -24.60 -7.90 2.83
C ILE A 658 -24.45 -9.39 3.16
N PRO A 659 -24.31 -9.77 4.44
CA PRO A 659 -24.12 -11.18 4.84
C PRO A 659 -25.16 -12.12 4.26
N LYS A 660 -26.45 -11.69 4.27
CA LYS A 660 -27.57 -12.48 3.77
C LYS A 660 -27.48 -12.82 2.26
N ALA A 661 -26.80 -11.98 1.47
CA ALA A 661 -26.59 -12.24 0.04
C ALA A 661 -25.60 -13.38 -0.20
N LEU A 662 -24.68 -13.63 0.73
CA LEU A 662 -23.79 -14.79 0.71
C LEU A 662 -24.46 -16.09 1.13
N GLY A 663 -25.57 -16.03 1.87
CA GLY A 663 -26.29 -17.21 2.35
C GLY A 663 -26.95 -16.97 3.72
N ARG A 664 -27.73 -17.94 4.19
CA ARG A 664 -28.40 -17.84 5.48
C ARG A 664 -27.53 -18.29 6.64
N GLU A 665 -26.78 -19.36 6.45
CA GLU A 665 -25.92 -19.98 7.45
C GLU A 665 -24.48 -19.65 7.16
N LEU A 666 -23.64 -19.57 8.20
CA LEU A 666 -22.23 -19.13 8.09
C LEU A 666 -21.39 -20.04 7.19
N ASP A 667 -21.55 -21.36 7.31
CA ASP A 667 -20.87 -22.34 6.46
C ASP A 667 -21.18 -22.14 4.97
N VAL A 668 -22.47 -21.88 4.64
CA VAL A 668 -22.89 -21.56 3.27
C VAL A 668 -22.29 -20.22 2.81
N GLN A 669 -22.20 -19.24 3.69
CA GLN A 669 -21.57 -17.95 3.38
C GLN A 669 -20.07 -18.11 3.07
N GLU A 670 -19.38 -18.94 3.86
CA GLU A 670 -17.95 -19.27 3.65
C GLU A 670 -17.73 -19.92 2.30
N GLU A 671 -18.49 -20.98 1.98
CA GLU A 671 -18.40 -21.70 0.69
C GLU A 671 -18.71 -20.79 -0.50
N ASN A 672 -19.73 -19.94 -0.40
CA ASN A 672 -20.11 -19.01 -1.46
C ASN A 672 -19.06 -17.93 -1.66
N LEU A 673 -18.44 -17.43 -0.58
CA LEU A 673 -17.35 -16.47 -0.68
C LEU A 673 -16.11 -17.10 -1.32
N VAL A 674 -15.74 -18.33 -0.96
CA VAL A 674 -14.65 -19.08 -1.62
C VAL A 674 -14.94 -19.26 -3.10
N SER A 675 -16.16 -19.68 -3.45
CA SER A 675 -16.56 -19.86 -4.86
C SER A 675 -16.50 -18.57 -5.66
N MET A 676 -16.87 -17.44 -5.06
CA MET A 676 -16.78 -16.11 -5.68
C MET A 676 -15.32 -15.69 -5.91
N LEU A 677 -14.44 -15.92 -4.93
CA LEU A 677 -13.00 -15.65 -5.04
C LEU A 677 -12.35 -16.51 -6.12
N ASP A 678 -12.63 -17.81 -6.13
CA ASP A 678 -12.12 -18.72 -7.16
C ASP A 678 -12.61 -18.34 -8.56
N GLY A 679 -13.88 -17.96 -8.68
CA GLY A 679 -14.46 -17.49 -9.94
C GLY A 679 -13.83 -16.19 -10.44
N TYR A 680 -13.64 -15.22 -9.56
CA TYR A 680 -12.99 -13.95 -9.88
C TYR A 680 -11.52 -14.15 -10.29
N ALA A 681 -10.77 -14.95 -9.54
CA ALA A 681 -9.38 -15.28 -9.83
C ALA A 681 -9.25 -16.02 -11.16
N SER A 682 -10.11 -17.01 -11.44
CA SER A 682 -10.11 -17.79 -12.69
C SER A 682 -10.40 -16.94 -13.92
N LYS A 683 -11.14 -15.83 -13.77
CA LYS A 683 -11.38 -14.84 -14.83
C LYS A 683 -10.23 -13.84 -15.03
N GLY A 684 -9.16 -13.94 -14.24
CA GLY A 684 -8.01 -13.03 -14.30
C GLY A 684 -8.16 -11.76 -13.45
N GLY A 685 -9.17 -11.69 -12.59
CA GLY A 685 -9.29 -10.62 -11.60
C GLY A 685 -8.06 -10.58 -10.69
N HIS A 686 -7.51 -9.38 -10.46
CA HIS A 686 -6.25 -9.23 -9.74
C HIS A 686 -6.45 -9.10 -8.23
N HIS A 687 -7.16 -8.10 -7.78
CA HIS A 687 -7.28 -7.74 -6.36
C HIS A 687 -8.74 -7.61 -5.96
N LEU A 688 -9.06 -8.06 -4.75
CA LEU A 688 -10.38 -7.90 -4.17
C LEU A 688 -10.30 -7.57 -2.68
N ASN A 689 -10.81 -6.41 -2.31
CA ASN A 689 -11.22 -6.07 -0.96
C ASN A 689 -12.68 -6.46 -0.76
N ILE A 690 -12.98 -7.13 0.33
CA ILE A 690 -14.34 -7.56 0.63
C ILE A 690 -14.80 -6.95 1.95
N ASN A 691 -15.90 -6.21 1.88
CA ASN A 691 -16.64 -5.73 3.02
C ASN A 691 -17.92 -6.55 3.20
N VAL A 692 -18.10 -7.13 4.37
CA VAL A 692 -19.32 -7.91 4.69
C VAL A 692 -20.01 -7.27 5.89
N PHE A 693 -20.98 -6.41 5.64
CA PHE A 693 -21.77 -5.74 6.68
C PHE A 693 -23.08 -5.15 6.12
N ASN A 694 -23.92 -4.66 7.00
CA ASN A 694 -25.14 -3.94 6.64
C ASN A 694 -24.90 -2.42 6.70
N ARG A 695 -25.61 -1.67 5.86
CA ARG A 695 -25.53 -0.20 5.83
C ARG A 695 -25.88 0.42 7.18
N ASP A 696 -26.86 -0.15 7.89
CA ASP A 696 -27.32 0.33 9.20
C ASP A 696 -26.19 0.32 10.24
N THR A 697 -25.29 -0.67 10.19
CA THR A 697 -24.11 -0.74 11.07
C THR A 697 -23.19 0.47 10.88
N LEU A 698 -22.99 0.92 9.63
CA LEU A 698 -22.16 2.09 9.34
C LEU A 698 -22.82 3.39 9.76
N LEU A 699 -24.13 3.50 9.57
CA LEU A 699 -24.90 4.66 10.02
C LEU A 699 -24.88 4.77 11.55
N ASP A 700 -25.05 3.66 12.25
CA ASP A 700 -24.96 3.61 13.71
C ASP A 700 -23.54 3.97 14.21
N ALA A 701 -22.50 3.45 13.56
CA ALA A 701 -21.12 3.80 13.89
C ALA A 701 -20.77 5.28 13.63
N MET A 702 -21.47 5.95 12.74
CA MET A 702 -21.34 7.41 12.55
C MET A 702 -21.92 8.21 13.70
N GLU A 703 -23.01 7.74 14.30
CA GLU A 703 -23.72 8.43 15.37
C GLU A 703 -23.18 8.03 16.76
N HIS A 704 -22.69 6.78 16.91
CA HIS A 704 -22.18 6.20 18.16
C HIS A 704 -20.74 5.62 17.99
N PRO A 705 -19.76 6.44 17.60
CA PRO A 705 -18.40 5.95 17.27
C PRO A 705 -17.69 5.25 18.44
N GLU A 706 -18.06 5.56 19.67
CA GLU A 706 -17.49 4.95 20.89
C GLU A 706 -17.87 3.46 21.03
N GLU A 707 -18.95 3.01 20.41
CA GLU A 707 -19.38 1.62 20.41
C GLU A 707 -18.64 0.77 19.37
N TYR A 708 -17.94 1.43 18.41
CA TYR A 708 -17.28 0.80 17.27
C TYR A 708 -15.78 1.10 17.18
N PRO A 709 -14.99 0.98 18.28
CA PRO A 709 -13.59 1.45 18.30
C PRO A 709 -12.66 0.72 17.33
N GLN A 710 -13.03 -0.49 16.91
CA GLN A 710 -12.24 -1.33 16.01
C GLN A 710 -12.92 -1.63 14.67
N LEU A 711 -14.05 -0.97 14.37
CA LEU A 711 -14.75 -1.19 13.09
C LEU A 711 -13.81 -0.90 11.92
N THR A 712 -13.40 -1.96 11.26
CA THR A 712 -12.48 -1.93 10.13
C THR A 712 -13.26 -2.03 8.84
N ILE A 713 -12.95 -1.14 7.90
CA ILE A 713 -13.58 -1.10 6.58
C ILE A 713 -12.54 -1.10 5.49
N ARG A 714 -12.78 -1.89 4.44
CA ARG A 714 -11.96 -1.88 3.22
C ARG A 714 -12.37 -0.68 2.36
N VAL A 715 -11.39 0.09 1.89
CA VAL A 715 -11.67 1.32 1.13
C VAL A 715 -11.19 1.28 -0.31
N SER A 716 -9.90 1.09 -0.56
CA SER A 716 -9.33 0.89 -1.89
C SER A 716 -7.89 0.41 -1.75
N GLY A 717 -7.67 -0.89 -1.88
CA GLY A 717 -6.36 -1.52 -1.72
C GLY A 717 -5.89 -1.71 -0.27
N TYR A 718 -6.54 -1.10 0.72
CA TYR A 718 -6.26 -1.29 2.14
C TYR A 718 -7.49 -1.00 3.01
N ALA A 719 -7.37 -1.19 4.32
CA ALA A 719 -8.41 -0.90 5.29
C ALA A 719 -8.12 0.36 6.10
N VAL A 720 -9.17 0.90 6.68
CA VAL A 720 -9.11 1.99 7.66
C VAL A 720 -10.03 1.69 8.82
N ASN A 721 -9.80 2.35 9.95
CA ASN A 721 -10.77 2.37 11.04
C ASN A 721 -11.86 3.37 10.66
N PHE A 722 -13.11 2.89 10.56
CA PHE A 722 -14.25 3.68 10.06
C PHE A 722 -14.49 4.96 10.86
N ILE A 723 -14.36 4.91 12.17
CA ILE A 723 -14.57 6.09 13.03
C ILE A 723 -13.48 7.16 12.91
N LYS A 724 -12.34 6.85 12.28
CA LYS A 724 -11.25 7.80 12.00
C LYS A 724 -11.42 8.53 10.67
N LEU A 725 -12.34 8.08 9.82
CA LEU A 725 -12.65 8.76 8.56
C LEU A 725 -13.32 10.11 8.80
N THR A 726 -13.08 11.07 7.91
CA THR A 726 -13.87 12.29 7.87
C THR A 726 -15.34 11.95 7.55
N ARG A 727 -16.30 12.80 7.97
CA ARG A 727 -17.71 12.56 7.67
C ARG A 727 -17.98 12.38 6.17
N GLU A 728 -17.28 13.11 5.31
CA GLU A 728 -17.41 12.95 3.86
C GLU A 728 -16.93 11.59 3.37
N GLN A 729 -15.81 11.10 3.90
CA GLN A 729 -15.28 9.77 3.58
C GLN A 729 -16.20 8.67 4.11
N GLN A 730 -16.78 8.84 5.30
CA GLN A 730 -17.79 7.92 5.84
C GLN A 730 -19.03 7.85 4.93
N LEU A 731 -19.53 9.00 4.48
CA LEU A 731 -20.65 9.08 3.56
C LEU A 731 -20.32 8.46 2.19
N ASP A 732 -19.11 8.66 1.68
CA ASP A 732 -18.66 7.98 0.46
C ASP A 732 -18.77 6.46 0.60
N VAL A 733 -18.24 5.91 1.70
CA VAL A 733 -18.30 4.46 1.96
C VAL A 733 -19.76 3.96 2.08
N ILE A 734 -20.61 4.69 2.78
CA ILE A 734 -22.03 4.32 2.98
C ILE A 734 -22.80 4.35 1.65
N ASN A 735 -22.44 5.27 0.75
CA ASN A 735 -23.10 5.44 -0.53
C ASN A 735 -22.56 4.53 -1.64
N ARG A 736 -21.50 3.77 -1.38
CA ARG A 736 -20.99 2.77 -2.34
C ARG A 736 -22.04 1.70 -2.62
N THR A 737 -21.96 1.12 -3.81
CA THR A 737 -22.84 -0.01 -4.14
C THR A 737 -22.63 -1.13 -3.11
N MET A 738 -23.73 -1.57 -2.54
CA MET A 738 -23.78 -2.69 -1.61
C MET A 738 -24.66 -3.77 -2.24
N HIS A 739 -24.06 -4.89 -2.60
CA HIS A 739 -24.76 -5.95 -3.29
C HIS A 739 -25.67 -6.71 -2.34
N GLU A 740 -26.94 -6.81 -2.70
CA GLU A 740 -27.99 -7.51 -1.94
C GLU A 740 -28.26 -8.93 -2.47
N SER A 741 -27.62 -9.27 -3.60
CA SER A 741 -27.66 -10.59 -4.24
C SER A 741 -26.35 -10.88 -4.98
N MET A 742 -26.05 -12.15 -5.14
CA MET A 742 -24.93 -12.66 -5.91
C MET A 742 -25.02 -12.38 -7.41
#